data_8ed74c81ffbc208a24b508fea57257b6
#
_entry.id   8ed74c81ffbc208a24b508fea57257b6
#
_cell.length_a   1.000
_cell.length_b   1.000
_cell.length_c   1.000
_cell.angle_alpha   90.00
_cell.angle_beta   90.00
_cell.angle_gamma   90.00
#
_symmetry.space_group_name_H-M   'P 1'
#
loop_
_entity.id
_entity.type
_entity.pdbx_description
1 polymer ?
#
loop_
_entity_poly.entity_id
_entity_poly.type
_entity_poly.pdbx_seq_one_letter_code
_entity_poly.pdbx_strand_id
1 'polypeptide(L)'
;MMARIFLDGPANGSGDERFAAPAQPVNLSRRRFLLGSAGVATGALVLGFGIPVGPARAQGPAAPAPKALDVPAFLEIRPDNTVRFLSPFMEGGQGAFTAMAQIVGEELDMDPAVFEVEAAPAGKVFQVMFGGTMRITGGSMSVRTSYDTMRRLGASARAMLVSAAAKRLGVGADTLTTEPGKVIHTASGRSLSYGELAEGALDMGVPEAGRISLKDPKNFRWIGKPVARIDMHAKSTGQAMYAIDSQVENMLQAAVQHAPRLGLQPGAIRNEAAVKAMPGVHSVHTLDGAVAVVAPYWWHARQAADALDVDWQDPGESADVRYMPADFATDAFTQHLSSQTGRGEEAESAGDSAAAFASAAKVVEGEFTSQYLHHAQLEPPSTLARFNADGSLDLWMPNQGPEIFQAAIAAKTGLAPEKINIHSPLLGGFFGRHFQYTWGNPYPHAIALAKATGRPVKVIWSREEEFLRDPMRPMAVVKFKGALDADGWPVGLDVVSVCEGPGEGIANKRGEKLDESALEGITAKSYAIPNRRIAQLFVKNPTTLAYWRSVGNSMNDFFYESFLDEMADAGGKDPYALRLKLLEGNTRLTTLLKAAVELSGGWKRGPFTAADGTRRARGIAMASPFGSEAAAVAEVSIQDGQVVVHDVWEAIDPGSIVNPAIVEAQVNSAVALGLSQVLVEGAEYEAGMPVARNFDAYQILRPEQMARVHVKIVESGAEMGGIGEPPLPAIPPAVANAVSVLTGKRVRVMPLSKESFEA
;
A
#
# COMPACT_ATOMS: atom_id res chain seq x y z
N MET A 1 5.61 -5.90 13.26
CA MET A 1 4.45 -6.75 13.03
C MET A 1 4.37 -7.20 11.57
N MET A 2 4.06 -6.37 10.60
CA MET A 2 4.14 -6.72 9.16
C MET A 2 5.45 -7.41 8.74
N ALA A 3 6.60 -7.06 9.33
CA ALA A 3 7.87 -7.73 9.07
C ALA A 3 7.88 -9.22 9.42
N ARG A 4 7.10 -9.66 10.42
CA ARG A 4 6.97 -11.09 10.78
C ARG A 4 6.09 -11.86 9.79
N ILE A 5 5.03 -11.24 9.28
CA ILE A 5 4.11 -11.87 8.32
C ILE A 5 4.83 -12.20 7.00
N PHE A 6 5.82 -11.38 6.61
CA PHE A 6 6.58 -11.57 5.38
C PHE A 6 7.89 -12.35 5.54
N LEU A 7 8.35 -12.58 6.78
CA LEU A 7 9.58 -13.34 7.05
C LEU A 7 9.34 -14.86 7.07
N ASP A 8 8.13 -15.30 7.35
CA ASP A 8 7.73 -16.68 7.24
C ASP A 8 7.34 -17.00 5.78
N GLY A 9 8.32 -17.21 4.93
CA GLY A 9 8.11 -17.79 3.60
C GLY A 9 7.42 -19.17 3.74
N PRO A 10 6.79 -19.72 2.67
CA PRO A 10 6.06 -20.97 2.76
C PRO A 10 6.92 -22.04 3.41
N ALA A 11 6.53 -22.48 4.60
CA ALA A 11 7.15 -23.59 5.29
C ALA A 11 6.83 -24.87 4.50
N ASN A 12 7.69 -25.23 3.56
CA ASN A 12 7.69 -26.58 3.02
C ASN A 12 8.19 -27.52 4.11
N GLY A 13 7.26 -28.16 4.77
CA GLY A 13 7.53 -29.30 5.63
C GLY A 13 7.96 -30.50 4.80
N SER A 14 9.25 -30.74 4.74
CA SER A 14 9.87 -32.08 4.75
C SER A 14 11.37 -31.88 4.89
N GLY A 15 11.92 -32.36 6.00
CA GLY A 15 13.35 -32.27 6.26
C GLY A 15 14.16 -33.06 5.22
N ASP A 16 15.16 -32.43 4.70
CA ASP A 16 16.47 -33.06 4.48
C ASP A 16 17.57 -31.98 4.48
N GLU A 17 18.45 -32.09 5.44
CA GLU A 17 19.65 -31.26 5.55
C GLU A 17 20.60 -31.59 4.40
N ARG A 18 20.83 -30.65 3.51
CA ARG A 18 22.07 -30.50 2.73
C ARG A 18 22.08 -29.20 1.96
N PHE A 19 22.32 -28.07 2.60
CA PHE A 19 22.87 -26.93 1.91
C PHE A 19 24.40 -27.00 1.93
N ALA A 20 24.95 -27.40 0.80
CA ALA A 20 26.38 -27.31 0.53
C ALA A 20 26.85 -25.86 0.62
N ALA A 21 28.07 -25.69 1.13
CA ALA A 21 28.73 -24.39 1.28
C ALA A 21 28.71 -23.56 -0.02
N PRO A 22 28.60 -22.21 0.11
CA PRO A 22 28.56 -21.35 -1.07
C PRO A 22 29.88 -21.45 -1.85
N ALA A 23 29.74 -21.65 -3.14
CA ALA A 23 30.86 -21.55 -4.10
C ALA A 23 31.51 -20.15 -3.97
N GLN A 24 32.83 -20.09 -4.06
CA GLN A 24 33.62 -18.87 -4.00
C GLN A 24 33.09 -17.81 -4.98
N PRO A 25 33.14 -16.50 -4.62
CA PRO A 25 32.67 -15.45 -5.50
C PRO A 25 33.48 -15.46 -6.81
N VAL A 26 32.73 -15.59 -7.93
CA VAL A 26 33.31 -15.47 -9.26
C VAL A 26 33.72 -14.02 -9.46
N ASN A 27 35.01 -13.81 -9.55
CA ASN A 27 35.63 -12.51 -9.81
C ASN A 27 35.33 -12.13 -11.28
N LEU A 28 34.19 -11.51 -11.54
CA LEU A 28 33.84 -10.99 -12.87
C LEU A 28 34.73 -9.79 -13.17
N SER A 29 35.63 -9.96 -14.13
CA SER A 29 36.50 -8.89 -14.60
C SER A 29 35.64 -7.70 -15.11
N ARG A 30 36.11 -6.46 -14.85
CA ARG A 30 35.52 -5.18 -15.29
C ARG A 30 35.02 -5.19 -16.76
N ARG A 31 35.67 -5.94 -17.63
CA ARG A 31 35.32 -6.07 -19.05
C ARG A 31 34.03 -6.87 -19.33
N ARG A 32 33.69 -7.86 -18.50
CA ARG A 32 32.46 -8.68 -18.69
C ARG A 32 31.21 -7.99 -18.12
N PHE A 33 31.40 -7.11 -17.14
CA PHE A 33 30.30 -6.28 -16.62
C PHE A 33 29.80 -5.25 -17.67
N LEU A 34 30.73 -4.67 -18.45
CA LEU A 34 30.40 -3.73 -19.54
C LEU A 34 29.74 -4.40 -20.76
N LEU A 35 29.84 -5.73 -20.92
CA LEU A 35 29.28 -6.48 -22.05
C LEU A 35 27.87 -7.03 -21.75
N GLY A 36 27.42 -7.03 -20.52
CA GLY A 36 26.06 -7.47 -20.12
C GLY A 36 24.98 -6.43 -20.28
N SER A 37 25.32 -5.15 -20.47
CA SER A 37 24.40 -4.03 -20.73
C SER A 37 24.54 -3.52 -22.16
N ALA A 38 24.30 -4.40 -23.16
CA ALA A 38 24.32 -4.02 -24.57
C ALA A 38 23.07 -3.20 -24.93
N GLY A 39 23.18 -1.92 -24.77
CA GLY A 39 22.24 -0.91 -25.26
C GLY A 39 22.94 0.44 -25.38
N VAL A 40 23.60 0.63 -26.53
CA VAL A 40 24.13 1.92 -27.05
C VAL A 40 24.97 2.75 -26.08
N ALA A 41 26.26 2.49 -26.18
CA ALA A 41 27.32 3.28 -25.58
C ALA A 41 27.41 4.70 -26.16
N THR A 42 27.42 5.69 -25.33
CA THR A 42 28.29 6.85 -25.45
C THR A 42 28.55 7.44 -24.06
N GLY A 43 29.65 7.04 -23.43
CA GLY A 43 30.24 7.77 -22.31
C GLY A 43 29.46 7.84 -20.99
N ALA A 44 28.47 6.99 -20.77
CA ALA A 44 27.73 6.96 -19.52
C ALA A 44 28.45 6.12 -18.46
N LEU A 45 28.51 6.64 -17.27
CA LEU A 45 29.10 6.00 -16.11
C LEU A 45 28.05 5.31 -15.27
N VAL A 46 28.21 4.02 -15.06
CA VAL A 46 27.38 3.22 -14.16
C VAL A 46 28.10 3.11 -12.83
N LEU A 47 27.62 3.78 -11.80
CA LEU A 47 28.12 3.67 -10.44
C LEU A 47 27.39 2.54 -9.70
N GLY A 48 28.05 1.38 -9.64
CA GLY A 48 27.60 0.29 -8.78
C GLY A 48 28.20 0.43 -7.39
N PHE A 49 27.38 0.49 -6.34
CA PHE A 49 27.84 0.62 -4.97
C PHE A 49 27.48 -0.57 -4.12
N GLY A 50 28.45 -1.09 -3.36
CA GLY A 50 28.17 -1.86 -2.16
C GLY A 50 27.83 -0.90 -1.02
N ILE A 51 26.56 -0.78 -0.63
CA ILE A 51 26.18 0.06 0.50
C ILE A 51 26.29 -0.76 1.78
N PRO A 52 27.20 -0.44 2.71
CA PRO A 52 27.13 -1.01 4.03
C PRO A 52 25.89 -0.44 4.73
N VAL A 53 24.88 -1.25 4.93
CA VAL A 53 23.70 -0.87 5.70
C VAL A 53 24.12 -0.85 7.17
N GLY A 54 24.25 0.33 7.75
CA GLY A 54 24.44 0.47 9.19
C GLY A 54 23.16 0.02 9.92
N PRO A 55 23.26 -0.43 11.18
CA PRO A 55 22.12 -0.91 11.91
C PRO A 55 21.09 0.21 12.08
N ALA A 56 19.88 0.01 11.55
CA ALA A 56 18.73 0.73 12.02
C ALA A 56 18.60 0.43 13.52
N ARG A 57 18.45 1.47 14.35
CA ARG A 57 18.15 1.29 15.78
C ARG A 57 16.75 0.72 15.93
N ALA A 58 16.58 -0.57 15.70
CA ALA A 58 15.44 -1.33 16.17
C ALA A 58 15.77 -1.78 17.59
N GLN A 59 14.94 -1.45 18.54
CA GLN A 59 14.93 -2.10 19.85
C GLN A 59 14.40 -3.53 19.67
N GLY A 60 15.28 -4.44 19.31
CA GLY A 60 15.06 -5.88 19.14
C GLY A 60 16.39 -6.61 19.19
N PRO A 61 16.42 -7.94 19.37
CA PRO A 61 17.67 -8.68 19.45
C PRO A 61 18.56 -8.40 18.24
N ALA A 62 19.85 -8.21 18.48
CA ALA A 62 20.86 -7.76 17.52
C ALA A 62 20.73 -8.50 16.17
N ALA A 63 20.38 -7.76 15.13
CA ALA A 63 20.41 -8.27 13.78
C ALA A 63 21.86 -8.61 13.36
N PRO A 64 22.09 -9.67 12.55
CA PRO A 64 23.41 -10.00 12.04
C PRO A 64 23.99 -8.83 11.25
N ALA A 65 25.30 -8.66 11.31
CA ALA A 65 26.02 -7.60 10.60
C ALA A 65 25.63 -7.59 9.11
N PRO A 66 25.33 -6.41 8.55
CA PRO A 66 24.85 -6.32 7.17
C PRO A 66 25.94 -6.82 6.20
N LYS A 67 25.55 -7.75 5.30
CA LYS A 67 26.42 -8.16 4.19
C LYS A 67 26.58 -6.97 3.25
N ALA A 68 27.82 -6.79 2.74
CA ALA A 68 28.06 -5.84 1.66
C ALA A 68 27.10 -6.16 0.49
N LEU A 69 26.34 -5.18 0.05
CA LEU A 69 25.44 -5.33 -1.09
C LEU A 69 26.29 -5.45 -2.36
N ASP A 70 26.17 -6.57 -3.07
CA ASP A 70 26.75 -6.75 -4.42
C ASP A 70 25.82 -6.03 -5.39
N VAL A 71 26.27 -4.92 -5.99
CA VAL A 71 25.37 -3.88 -6.52
C VAL A 71 25.26 -3.91 -8.03
N PRO A 72 24.10 -4.11 -8.63
CA PRO A 72 23.78 -3.47 -9.90
C PRO A 72 23.48 -1.99 -9.63
N ALA A 73 23.83 -1.12 -10.59
CA ALA A 73 23.82 0.32 -10.43
C ALA A 73 22.43 0.87 -10.05
N PHE A 74 22.25 1.32 -8.83
CA PHE A 74 21.10 2.15 -8.47
C PHE A 74 21.16 3.52 -9.17
N LEU A 75 22.38 4.03 -9.42
CA LEU A 75 22.60 5.35 -9.98
C LEU A 75 23.49 5.29 -11.22
N GLU A 76 23.09 5.99 -12.27
CA GLU A 76 23.86 6.29 -13.46
C GLU A 76 23.93 7.80 -13.62
N ILE A 77 25.12 8.40 -13.50
CA ILE A 77 25.37 9.81 -13.77
C ILE A 77 25.90 9.94 -15.19
N ARG A 78 25.16 10.63 -16.06
CA ARG A 78 25.50 10.77 -17.48
C ARG A 78 26.36 11.99 -17.75
N PRO A 79 27.07 12.05 -18.90
CA PRO A 79 27.93 13.18 -19.24
C PRO A 79 27.24 14.56 -19.27
N ASP A 80 25.93 14.57 -19.54
CA ASP A 80 25.08 15.76 -19.55
C ASP A 80 24.56 16.17 -18.16
N ASN A 81 25.04 15.53 -17.10
CA ASN A 81 24.59 15.69 -15.71
C ASN A 81 23.16 15.21 -15.43
N THR A 82 22.51 14.47 -16.32
CA THR A 82 21.29 13.75 -15.94
C THR A 82 21.62 12.54 -15.08
N VAL A 83 20.69 12.15 -14.21
CA VAL A 83 20.84 11.00 -13.30
C VAL A 83 19.74 10.01 -13.57
N ARG A 84 20.08 8.79 -14.03
CA ARG A 84 19.16 7.68 -14.01
C ARG A 84 19.24 6.99 -12.66
N PHE A 85 18.08 6.78 -12.04
CA PHE A 85 17.98 6.14 -10.73
C PHE A 85 16.99 4.98 -10.76
N LEU A 86 17.45 3.80 -10.37
CA LEU A 86 16.61 2.62 -10.17
C LEU A 86 16.05 2.64 -8.75
N SER A 87 14.78 3.09 -8.63
CA SER A 87 14.08 3.11 -7.36
C SER A 87 13.78 1.70 -6.87
N PRO A 88 14.09 1.36 -5.61
CA PRO A 88 13.69 0.09 -5.03
C PRO A 88 12.17 -0.05 -4.88
N PHE A 89 11.40 1.03 -4.96
CA PHE A 89 9.96 1.04 -4.73
C PHE A 89 9.18 1.39 -5.98
N MET A 90 7.95 0.88 -6.07
CA MET A 90 7.03 1.11 -7.17
C MET A 90 6.34 2.47 -7.02
N GLU A 91 5.97 3.10 -8.15
CA GLU A 91 5.21 4.33 -8.20
C GLU A 91 3.79 4.06 -8.72
N GLY A 92 2.79 4.37 -7.93
CA GLY A 92 1.37 4.21 -8.26
C GLY A 92 0.54 5.46 -7.92
N GLY A 93 1.20 6.62 -7.86
CA GLY A 93 0.56 7.91 -7.57
C GLY A 93 0.96 8.51 -6.22
N GLN A 94 1.57 7.73 -5.32
CA GLN A 94 1.92 8.18 -3.96
C GLN A 94 3.16 9.09 -3.91
N GLY A 95 3.95 9.20 -4.99
CA GLY A 95 5.09 10.11 -5.06
C GLY A 95 6.40 9.52 -4.54
N ALA A 96 6.52 8.18 -4.47
CA ALA A 96 7.73 7.52 -4.00
C ALA A 96 8.95 7.84 -4.88
N PHE A 97 8.80 7.90 -6.20
CA PHE A 97 9.90 8.24 -7.11
C PHE A 97 10.47 9.63 -6.83
N THR A 98 9.60 10.61 -6.63
CA THR A 98 10.03 11.98 -6.27
C THR A 98 10.71 12.03 -4.91
N ALA A 99 10.14 11.35 -3.91
CA ALA A 99 10.73 11.31 -2.57
C ALA A 99 12.13 10.63 -2.58
N MET A 100 12.29 9.53 -3.31
CA MET A 100 13.58 8.85 -3.45
C MET A 100 14.61 9.72 -4.17
N ALA A 101 14.24 10.37 -5.28
CA ALA A 101 15.11 11.31 -5.98
C ALA A 101 15.51 12.49 -5.09
N GLN A 102 14.58 12.99 -4.27
CA GLN A 102 14.82 14.09 -3.33
C GLN A 102 15.81 13.69 -2.23
N ILE A 103 15.69 12.49 -1.67
CA ILE A 103 16.60 12.00 -0.62
C ILE A 103 18.01 11.76 -1.19
N VAL A 104 18.11 11.07 -2.31
CA VAL A 104 19.40 10.77 -2.97
C VAL A 104 20.04 12.05 -3.49
N GLY A 105 19.26 12.93 -4.13
CA GLY A 105 19.68 14.22 -4.68
C GLY A 105 20.21 15.15 -3.59
N GLU A 106 19.59 15.17 -2.41
CA GLU A 106 20.08 15.96 -1.27
C GLU A 106 21.52 15.61 -0.92
N GLU A 107 21.81 14.33 -0.73
CA GLU A 107 23.12 13.89 -0.32
C GLU A 107 24.14 13.86 -1.46
N LEU A 108 23.70 13.61 -2.66
CA LEU A 108 24.53 13.71 -3.87
C LEU A 108 24.89 15.16 -4.20
N ASP A 109 24.13 16.12 -3.70
CA ASP A 109 24.14 17.53 -4.09
C ASP A 109 23.78 17.70 -5.58
N MET A 110 22.64 17.13 -5.95
CA MET A 110 22.08 17.15 -7.31
C MET A 110 20.60 17.48 -7.25
N ASP A 111 20.15 18.37 -8.15
CA ASP A 111 18.73 18.74 -8.23
C ASP A 111 17.86 17.53 -8.52
N PRO A 112 16.84 17.22 -7.69
CA PRO A 112 15.91 16.13 -7.97
C PRO A 112 15.22 16.21 -9.33
N ALA A 113 15.08 17.39 -9.91
CA ALA A 113 14.43 17.60 -11.20
C ALA A 113 15.17 16.98 -12.41
N VAL A 114 16.47 16.68 -12.26
CA VAL A 114 17.26 16.04 -13.34
C VAL A 114 17.32 14.51 -13.22
N PHE A 115 16.57 13.92 -12.29
CA PHE A 115 16.49 12.47 -12.11
C PHE A 115 15.46 11.85 -13.04
N GLU A 116 15.89 10.86 -13.79
CA GLU A 116 15.04 9.89 -14.48
C GLU A 116 14.91 8.65 -13.57
N VAL A 117 13.72 8.44 -13.03
CA VAL A 117 13.50 7.36 -12.04
C VAL A 117 12.67 6.25 -12.66
N GLU A 118 13.16 5.05 -12.53
CA GLU A 118 12.50 3.81 -12.95
C GLU A 118 12.40 2.83 -11.77
N ALA A 119 11.42 1.93 -11.79
CA ALA A 119 11.37 0.86 -10.81
C ALA A 119 12.50 -0.15 -11.04
N ALA A 120 13.23 -0.49 -9.99
CA ALA A 120 14.25 -1.52 -10.07
C ALA A 120 13.66 -2.89 -10.39
N PRO A 121 14.31 -3.71 -11.23
CA PRO A 121 13.85 -5.06 -11.53
C PRO A 121 13.88 -5.96 -10.28
N ALA A 122 13.23 -7.13 -10.34
CA ALA A 122 13.32 -8.12 -9.28
C ALA A 122 14.78 -8.55 -9.05
N GLY A 123 15.20 -8.58 -7.77
CA GLY A 123 16.56 -8.98 -7.41
C GLY A 123 16.89 -8.66 -5.95
N LYS A 124 17.58 -9.59 -5.29
CA LYS A 124 17.96 -9.47 -3.86
C LYS A 124 18.77 -8.21 -3.53
N VAL A 125 19.49 -7.67 -4.51
CA VAL A 125 20.32 -6.47 -4.37
C VAL A 125 19.50 -5.21 -4.12
N PHE A 126 18.25 -5.18 -4.57
CA PHE A 126 17.32 -4.07 -4.37
C PHE A 126 16.48 -4.19 -3.10
N GLN A 127 16.66 -5.25 -2.32
CA GLN A 127 16.03 -5.40 -1.02
C GLN A 127 16.71 -4.50 0.00
N VAL A 128 16.17 -3.31 0.22
CA VAL A 128 16.77 -2.25 1.06
C VAL A 128 16.11 -2.08 2.43
N MET A 129 15.01 -2.78 2.66
CA MET A 129 14.26 -2.72 3.93
C MET A 129 14.81 -3.73 4.93
N PHE A 130 14.68 -3.43 6.23
CA PHE A 130 15.03 -4.34 7.33
C PHE A 130 16.40 -4.99 7.20
N GLY A 131 17.41 -4.17 6.90
CA GLY A 131 18.78 -4.66 6.77
C GLY A 131 19.06 -5.42 5.46
N GLY A 132 18.26 -5.22 4.42
CA GLY A 132 18.47 -5.82 3.10
C GLY A 132 17.77 -7.16 2.89
N THR A 133 16.73 -7.45 3.68
CA THR A 133 16.02 -8.74 3.62
C THR A 133 14.74 -8.68 2.79
N MET A 134 14.20 -7.49 2.53
CA MET A 134 12.91 -7.30 1.89
C MET A 134 12.83 -6.01 1.08
N ARG A 135 11.88 -5.98 0.14
CA ARG A 135 11.44 -4.80 -0.58
C ARG A 135 9.95 -4.93 -0.93
N ILE A 136 9.15 -4.01 -0.42
CA ILE A 136 7.73 -3.90 -0.77
C ILE A 136 7.31 -2.44 -0.82
N THR A 137 6.29 -2.14 -1.60
CA THR A 137 5.63 -0.83 -1.66
C THR A 137 4.28 -0.93 -0.96
N GLY A 138 4.23 -0.75 0.36
CA GLY A 138 3.04 -0.83 1.18
C GLY A 138 3.35 -0.68 2.67
N GLY A 139 2.31 -0.65 3.52
CA GLY A 139 2.45 -0.38 4.95
C GLY A 139 3.12 0.97 5.22
N SER A 140 3.04 1.88 4.26
CA SER A 140 3.70 3.19 4.29
C SER A 140 5.20 3.11 4.64
N MET A 141 5.86 2.00 4.25
CA MET A 141 7.24 1.67 4.65
C MET A 141 8.31 2.22 3.70
N SER A 142 7.99 2.50 2.44
CA SER A 142 8.99 2.79 1.40
C SER A 142 9.99 3.87 1.80
N VAL A 143 9.53 5.03 2.25
CA VAL A 143 10.41 6.15 2.64
C VAL A 143 11.04 5.90 4.00
N ARG A 144 10.23 5.62 5.04
CA ARG A 144 10.72 5.53 6.42
C ARG A 144 11.76 4.45 6.66
N THR A 145 11.67 3.31 5.97
CA THR A 145 12.62 2.19 6.16
C THR A 145 13.88 2.29 5.30
N SER A 146 13.87 3.13 4.26
CA SER A 146 15.00 3.30 3.34
C SER A 146 15.67 4.67 3.41
N TYR A 147 15.16 5.59 4.22
CA TYR A 147 15.64 6.97 4.31
C TYR A 147 17.16 7.05 4.49
N ASP A 148 17.70 6.42 5.51
CA ASP A 148 19.15 6.44 5.76
C ASP A 148 19.95 5.73 4.68
N THR A 149 19.42 4.63 4.12
CA THR A 149 20.05 3.88 3.03
C THR A 149 20.17 4.74 1.78
N MET A 150 19.12 5.45 1.41
CA MET A 150 19.10 6.34 0.23
C MET A 150 19.97 7.58 0.45
N ARG A 151 20.01 8.14 1.65
CA ARG A 151 20.95 9.20 1.99
C ARG A 151 22.40 8.73 1.82
N ARG A 152 22.74 7.56 2.35
CA ARG A 152 24.09 6.99 2.21
C ARG A 152 24.46 6.70 0.77
N LEU A 153 23.53 6.28 -0.08
CA LEU A 153 23.74 6.13 -1.51
C LEU A 153 24.20 7.45 -2.14
N GLY A 154 23.45 8.54 -1.93
CA GLY A 154 23.79 9.85 -2.45
C GLY A 154 25.11 10.38 -1.93
N ALA A 155 25.37 10.25 -0.61
CA ALA A 155 26.61 10.69 0.02
C ALA A 155 27.84 9.90 -0.46
N SER A 156 27.69 8.58 -0.69
CA SER A 156 28.77 7.76 -1.24
C SER A 156 29.15 8.21 -2.67
N ALA A 157 28.15 8.43 -3.51
CA ALA A 157 28.36 8.91 -4.87
C ALA A 157 29.05 10.28 -4.87
N ARG A 158 28.60 11.21 -4.04
CA ARG A 158 29.27 12.53 -3.87
C ARG A 158 30.73 12.37 -3.44
N ALA A 159 31.04 11.53 -2.46
CA ALA A 159 32.40 11.32 -1.98
C ALA A 159 33.33 10.75 -3.07
N MET A 160 32.83 9.86 -3.92
CA MET A 160 33.59 9.34 -5.07
C MET A 160 33.86 10.43 -6.12
N LEU A 161 32.88 11.26 -6.43
CA LEU A 161 33.02 12.40 -7.35
C LEU A 161 34.01 13.44 -6.81
N VAL A 162 33.96 13.76 -5.53
CA VAL A 162 34.93 14.65 -4.86
C VAL A 162 36.35 14.07 -4.92
N SER A 163 36.50 12.76 -4.71
CA SER A 163 37.79 12.07 -4.81
C SER A 163 38.34 12.09 -6.24
N ALA A 164 37.51 11.90 -7.23
CA ALA A 164 37.89 12.02 -8.65
C ALA A 164 38.29 13.46 -9.03
N ALA A 165 37.56 14.46 -8.52
CA ALA A 165 37.91 15.87 -8.71
C ALA A 165 39.24 16.22 -8.04
N ALA A 166 39.49 15.77 -6.83
CA ALA A 166 40.77 15.97 -6.12
C ALA A 166 41.97 15.43 -6.93
N LYS A 167 41.80 14.21 -7.46
CA LYS A 167 42.82 13.59 -8.34
C LYS A 167 43.02 14.39 -9.64
N ARG A 168 41.91 14.78 -10.31
CA ARG A 168 41.97 15.51 -11.61
C ARG A 168 42.50 16.92 -11.47
N LEU A 169 42.20 17.60 -10.35
CA LEU A 169 42.68 18.97 -10.06
C LEU A 169 44.06 19.02 -9.41
N GLY A 170 44.56 17.88 -8.85
CA GLY A 170 45.82 17.79 -8.13
C GLY A 170 45.78 18.51 -6.77
N VAL A 171 44.65 18.44 -6.06
CA VAL A 171 44.41 19.13 -4.78
C VAL A 171 43.88 18.17 -3.72
N GLY A 172 43.93 18.57 -2.44
CA GLY A 172 43.31 17.79 -1.37
C GLY A 172 41.78 17.79 -1.46
N ALA A 173 41.16 16.66 -1.16
CA ALA A 173 39.68 16.55 -1.18
C ALA A 173 39.00 17.47 -0.15
N ASP A 174 39.68 17.80 0.94
CA ASP A 174 39.27 18.74 1.98
C ASP A 174 39.19 20.20 1.52
N THR A 175 39.82 20.53 0.38
CA THR A 175 39.75 21.87 -0.25
C THR A 175 38.61 22.01 -1.24
N LEU A 176 37.83 20.94 -1.46
CA LEU A 176 36.75 20.87 -2.40
C LEU A 176 35.39 20.98 -1.70
N THR A 177 34.46 21.67 -2.37
CA THR A 177 33.06 21.75 -1.99
C THR A 177 32.19 21.31 -3.15
N THR A 178 30.89 21.05 -2.88
CA THR A 178 29.92 20.71 -3.92
C THR A 178 28.81 21.75 -4.01
N GLU A 179 28.33 21.94 -5.22
CA GLU A 179 27.08 22.61 -5.55
C GLU A 179 26.29 21.70 -6.50
N PRO A 180 25.02 21.97 -6.76
CA PRO A 180 24.22 21.07 -7.60
C PRO A 180 24.91 20.69 -8.91
N GLY A 181 25.25 19.39 -9.03
CA GLY A 181 25.85 18.80 -10.23
C GLY A 181 27.32 19.11 -10.49
N LYS A 182 28.07 19.71 -9.55
CA LYS A 182 29.50 20.02 -9.73
C LYS A 182 30.32 19.99 -8.44
N VAL A 183 31.61 19.76 -8.61
CA VAL A 183 32.64 19.91 -7.55
C VAL A 183 33.43 21.19 -7.81
N ILE A 184 33.71 21.96 -6.77
CA ILE A 184 34.39 23.26 -6.84
C ILE A 184 35.63 23.24 -5.94
N HIS A 185 36.75 23.66 -6.47
CA HIS A 185 37.95 23.98 -5.68
C HIS A 185 37.87 25.42 -5.16
N THR A 186 37.57 25.58 -3.88
CA THR A 186 37.23 26.86 -3.25
C THR A 186 38.29 27.93 -3.45
N ALA A 187 39.57 27.57 -3.35
CA ALA A 187 40.68 28.52 -3.44
C ALA A 187 40.94 29.09 -4.86
N SER A 188 40.67 28.28 -5.92
CA SER A 188 40.93 28.73 -7.31
C SER A 188 39.66 29.00 -8.11
N GLY A 189 38.47 28.69 -7.59
CA GLY A 189 37.22 28.79 -8.31
C GLY A 189 37.03 27.79 -9.47
N ARG A 190 38.00 26.90 -9.70
CA ARG A 190 37.87 25.85 -10.73
C ARG A 190 36.74 24.89 -10.35
N SER A 191 35.92 24.50 -11.30
CA SER A 191 34.83 23.54 -11.11
C SER A 191 34.86 22.47 -12.17
N LEU A 192 34.33 21.29 -11.81
CA LEU A 192 34.12 20.16 -12.70
C LEU A 192 32.69 19.67 -12.50
N SER A 193 31.96 19.42 -13.58
CA SER A 193 30.64 18.83 -13.49
C SER A 193 30.69 17.35 -13.07
N TYR A 194 29.62 16.84 -12.52
CA TYR A 194 29.55 15.41 -12.16
C TYR A 194 29.66 14.50 -13.40
N GLY A 195 29.09 14.91 -14.52
CA GLY A 195 29.22 14.20 -15.80
C GLY A 195 30.67 14.12 -16.27
N GLU A 196 31.48 15.19 -16.11
CA GLU A 196 32.92 15.17 -16.43
C GLU A 196 33.74 14.30 -15.48
N LEU A 197 33.27 14.09 -14.26
CA LEU A 197 33.94 13.32 -13.21
C LEU A 197 33.53 11.85 -13.16
N ALA A 198 32.41 11.54 -13.76
CA ALA A 198 31.72 10.28 -13.62
C ALA A 198 32.62 9.09 -13.94
N GLU A 199 33.34 9.09 -15.08
CA GLU A 199 34.24 8.00 -15.47
C GLU A 199 35.40 7.82 -14.44
N GLY A 200 35.99 8.92 -13.99
CA GLY A 200 37.08 8.89 -13.00
C GLY A 200 36.63 8.50 -11.59
N ALA A 201 35.37 8.69 -11.25
CA ALA A 201 34.82 8.34 -9.95
C ALA A 201 34.75 6.82 -9.72
N LEU A 202 34.57 6.02 -10.77
CA LEU A 202 34.61 4.55 -10.67
C LEU A 202 35.96 4.04 -10.16
N ASP A 203 37.03 4.67 -10.59
CA ASP A 203 38.39 4.26 -10.21
C ASP A 203 38.68 4.56 -8.73
N MET A 204 37.91 5.43 -8.09
CA MET A 204 38.10 5.79 -6.68
C MET A 204 37.58 4.72 -5.72
N GLY A 205 36.66 3.85 -6.18
CA GLY A 205 35.99 2.87 -5.33
C GLY A 205 35.01 3.50 -4.36
N VAL A 206 34.16 2.64 -3.77
CA VAL A 206 33.18 3.08 -2.76
C VAL A 206 33.91 3.33 -1.43
N PRO A 207 33.74 4.49 -0.78
CA PRO A 207 34.32 4.74 0.53
C PRO A 207 33.80 3.77 1.58
N GLU A 208 34.66 3.43 2.57
CA GLU A 208 34.21 2.69 3.74
C GLU A 208 33.05 3.42 4.46
N ALA A 209 32.07 2.69 4.98
CA ALA A 209 30.87 3.25 5.60
C ALA A 209 31.16 4.31 6.67
N GLY A 210 32.24 4.12 7.46
CA GLY A 210 32.66 5.05 8.51
C GLY A 210 33.26 6.37 7.99
N ARG A 211 33.59 6.44 6.70
CA ARG A 211 34.12 7.66 6.05
C ARG A 211 33.06 8.46 5.29
N ILE A 212 31.83 7.97 5.25
CA ILE A 212 30.72 8.65 4.58
C ILE A 212 30.09 9.63 5.57
N SER A 213 30.18 10.93 5.26
CA SER A 213 29.54 11.99 6.04
C SER A 213 28.21 12.39 5.40
N LEU A 214 27.12 12.28 6.15
CA LEU A 214 25.82 12.78 5.76
C LEU A 214 25.72 14.28 6.05
N LYS A 215 24.90 14.99 5.26
CA LYS A 215 24.61 16.40 5.53
C LYS A 215 23.85 16.57 6.85
N ASP A 216 24.14 17.65 7.57
CA ASP A 216 23.34 18.08 8.71
C ASP A 216 21.95 18.55 8.20
N PRO A 217 20.85 18.11 8.82
CA PRO A 217 19.49 18.48 8.39
C PRO A 217 19.26 20.00 8.23
N LYS A 218 19.93 20.83 9.03
CA LYS A 218 19.85 22.30 8.90
C LYS A 218 20.41 22.83 7.58
N ASN A 219 21.22 22.04 6.87
CA ASN A 219 21.82 22.36 5.59
C ASN A 219 21.08 21.75 4.39
N PHE A 220 19.91 21.13 4.61
CA PHE A 220 19.14 20.54 3.54
C PHE A 220 18.60 21.61 2.57
N ARG A 221 18.79 21.33 1.29
CA ARG A 221 18.28 22.16 0.19
C ARG A 221 16.90 21.73 -0.26
N TRP A 222 16.68 20.42 -0.31
CA TRP A 222 15.46 19.80 -0.87
C TRP A 222 14.65 19.01 0.16
N ILE A 223 15.27 18.21 1.04
CA ILE A 223 14.53 17.49 2.09
C ILE A 223 13.82 18.50 3.00
N GLY A 224 12.52 18.25 3.27
CA GLY A 224 11.67 19.17 4.02
C GLY A 224 11.12 20.33 3.20
N LYS A 225 11.39 20.38 1.87
CA LYS A 225 10.90 21.44 0.96
C LYS A 225 9.93 20.88 -0.06
N PRO A 226 8.97 21.67 -0.56
CA PRO A 226 8.10 21.28 -1.64
C PRO A 226 8.90 21.21 -2.96
N VAL A 227 9.17 20.00 -3.41
CA VAL A 227 9.76 19.71 -4.72
C VAL A 227 8.65 19.23 -5.64
N ALA A 228 8.62 19.78 -6.86
CA ALA A 228 7.65 19.34 -7.86
C ALA A 228 7.82 17.85 -8.19
N ARG A 229 6.71 17.16 -8.43
CA ARG A 229 6.73 15.75 -8.80
C ARG A 229 7.42 15.57 -10.14
N ILE A 230 8.43 14.69 -10.18
CA ILE A 230 9.22 14.39 -11.39
C ILE A 230 8.42 13.64 -12.47
N ASP A 231 7.37 12.91 -12.06
CA ASP A 231 6.51 12.11 -12.93
C ASP A 231 5.30 12.88 -13.51
N MET A 232 5.07 14.12 -13.09
CA MET A 232 3.88 14.88 -13.46
C MET A 232 3.81 15.16 -14.95
N HIS A 233 4.92 15.55 -15.57
CA HIS A 233 4.95 15.86 -17.01
C HIS A 233 4.55 14.65 -17.85
N ALA A 234 5.18 13.50 -17.61
CA ALA A 234 4.86 12.26 -18.34
C ALA A 234 3.39 11.85 -18.16
N LYS A 235 2.85 11.96 -16.94
CA LYS A 235 1.47 11.63 -16.64
C LYS A 235 0.46 12.58 -17.28
N SER A 236 0.74 13.87 -17.31
CA SER A 236 -0.18 14.87 -17.88
C SER A 236 -0.13 14.99 -19.40
N THR A 237 0.91 14.44 -20.04
CA THR A 237 1.09 14.48 -21.51
C THR A 237 0.89 13.13 -22.20
N GLY A 238 0.48 12.09 -21.46
CA GLY A 238 0.27 10.75 -22.02
C GLY A 238 1.57 9.99 -22.36
N GLN A 239 2.70 10.40 -21.78
CA GLN A 239 3.99 9.73 -21.95
C GLN A 239 4.28 8.70 -20.86
N ALA A 240 3.50 8.71 -19.78
CA ALA A 240 3.63 7.73 -18.71
C ALA A 240 3.23 6.33 -19.20
N MET A 241 4.06 5.33 -18.89
CA MET A 241 3.86 3.94 -19.31
C MET A 241 3.38 3.10 -18.13
N TYR A 242 2.17 2.58 -18.25
CA TYR A 242 1.55 1.66 -17.30
C TYR A 242 1.65 0.21 -17.79
N ALA A 243 1.25 -0.74 -16.97
CA ALA A 243 1.32 -2.16 -17.37
C ALA A 243 0.46 -2.46 -18.59
N ILE A 244 -0.71 -1.83 -18.67
CA ILE A 244 -1.63 -1.97 -19.81
C ILE A 244 -1.03 -1.44 -21.13
N ASP A 245 -0.10 -0.50 -21.07
CA ASP A 245 0.55 0.09 -22.23
C ASP A 245 1.74 -0.73 -22.73
N SER A 246 2.23 -1.69 -21.93
CA SER A 246 3.40 -2.50 -22.28
C SER A 246 3.21 -3.25 -23.61
N GLN A 247 4.21 -3.18 -24.48
CA GLN A 247 4.18 -3.80 -25.81
C GLN A 247 5.53 -4.42 -26.14
N VAL A 248 5.49 -5.56 -26.84
CA VAL A 248 6.67 -6.19 -27.43
C VAL A 248 6.34 -6.65 -28.84
N GLU A 249 7.38 -6.81 -29.64
CA GLU A 249 7.23 -7.26 -31.04
C GLU A 249 6.50 -8.60 -31.13
N ASN A 250 5.63 -8.76 -32.14
CA ASN A 250 4.89 -9.98 -32.43
C ASN A 250 3.96 -10.49 -31.31
N MET A 251 3.59 -9.64 -30.35
CA MET A 251 2.69 -10.04 -29.28
C MET A 251 1.27 -10.27 -29.79
N LEU A 252 0.56 -11.11 -29.06
CA LEU A 252 -0.89 -11.28 -29.10
C LEU A 252 -1.51 -10.63 -27.86
N GLN A 253 -2.80 -10.40 -27.92
CA GLN A 253 -3.59 -9.91 -26.79
C GLN A 253 -4.70 -10.90 -26.47
N ALA A 254 -5.07 -11.00 -25.21
CA ALA A 254 -6.11 -11.90 -24.76
C ALA A 254 -7.11 -11.19 -23.85
N ALA A 255 -8.39 -11.51 -24.05
CA ALA A 255 -9.45 -11.26 -23.11
C ALA A 255 -9.90 -12.57 -22.45
N VAL A 256 -10.41 -12.48 -21.25
CA VAL A 256 -10.90 -13.63 -20.49
C VAL A 256 -12.38 -13.46 -20.17
N GLN A 257 -13.10 -14.56 -20.09
CA GLN A 257 -14.40 -14.68 -19.46
C GLN A 257 -14.19 -15.58 -18.24
N HIS A 258 -14.24 -15.00 -17.03
CA HIS A 258 -14.18 -15.79 -15.80
C HIS A 258 -15.52 -16.48 -15.54
N ALA A 259 -15.44 -17.57 -14.80
CA ALA A 259 -16.63 -18.17 -14.23
C ALA A 259 -17.46 -17.13 -13.44
N PRO A 260 -18.78 -17.11 -13.56
CA PRO A 260 -19.62 -16.08 -12.90
C PRO A 260 -19.51 -16.12 -11.38
N ARG A 261 -19.18 -17.26 -10.81
CA ARG A 261 -19.01 -17.48 -9.38
C ARG A 261 -17.62 -18.07 -9.09
N LEU A 262 -17.01 -17.65 -8.00
CA LEU A 262 -15.67 -18.10 -7.62
C LEU A 262 -15.71 -19.62 -7.27
N GLY A 263 -14.75 -20.36 -7.82
CA GLY A 263 -14.61 -21.82 -7.62
C GLY A 263 -15.18 -22.65 -8.75
N LEU A 264 -16.08 -22.12 -9.62
CA LEU A 264 -16.55 -22.83 -10.80
C LEU A 264 -15.42 -23.04 -11.81
N GLN A 265 -15.52 -24.14 -12.56
CA GLN A 265 -14.57 -24.51 -13.60
C GLN A 265 -15.25 -24.56 -14.99
N PRO A 266 -14.54 -24.22 -16.06
CA PRO A 266 -15.10 -24.31 -17.41
C PRO A 266 -15.22 -25.78 -17.85
N GLY A 267 -16.44 -26.18 -18.27
CA GLY A 267 -16.72 -27.42 -18.96
C GLY A 267 -16.71 -27.25 -20.49
N ALA A 268 -17.76 -27.69 -21.16
CA ALA A 268 -17.87 -27.57 -22.61
C ALA A 268 -18.13 -26.11 -23.05
N ILE A 269 -17.47 -25.67 -24.10
CA ILE A 269 -17.76 -24.40 -24.79
C ILE A 269 -18.71 -24.72 -25.94
N ARG A 270 -20.03 -24.44 -25.77
CA ARG A 270 -21.08 -24.89 -26.69
C ARG A 270 -20.95 -24.32 -28.08
N ASN A 271 -20.41 -23.12 -28.19
CA ASN A 271 -20.25 -22.39 -29.47
C ASN A 271 -18.80 -22.17 -29.89
N GLU A 272 -17.86 -23.00 -29.41
CA GLU A 272 -16.42 -22.83 -29.63
C GLU A 272 -16.04 -22.65 -31.11
N ALA A 273 -16.61 -23.46 -32.00
CA ALA A 273 -16.34 -23.38 -33.43
C ALA A 273 -16.76 -22.03 -34.03
N ALA A 274 -17.90 -21.49 -33.60
CA ALA A 274 -18.40 -20.18 -34.04
C ALA A 274 -17.48 -19.05 -33.54
N VAL A 275 -17.07 -19.11 -32.27
CA VAL A 275 -16.14 -18.12 -31.69
C VAL A 275 -14.78 -18.17 -32.37
N LYS A 276 -14.23 -19.35 -32.63
CA LYS A 276 -12.97 -19.51 -33.39
C LYS A 276 -13.04 -18.96 -34.81
N ALA A 277 -14.22 -18.92 -35.43
CA ALA A 277 -14.44 -18.38 -36.77
C ALA A 277 -14.67 -16.85 -36.79
N MET A 278 -14.75 -16.19 -35.63
CA MET A 278 -14.93 -14.73 -35.56
C MET A 278 -13.72 -13.99 -36.11
N PRO A 279 -13.93 -12.80 -36.73
CA PRO A 279 -12.82 -12.04 -37.32
C PRO A 279 -11.72 -11.71 -36.30
N GLY A 280 -10.49 -12.01 -36.67
CA GLY A 280 -9.31 -11.71 -35.87
C GLY A 280 -9.05 -12.67 -34.70
N VAL A 281 -9.87 -13.66 -34.45
CA VAL A 281 -9.61 -14.66 -33.42
C VAL A 281 -8.43 -15.56 -33.84
N HIS A 282 -7.41 -15.64 -32.99
CA HIS A 282 -6.28 -16.52 -33.16
C HIS A 282 -6.54 -17.92 -32.56
N SER A 283 -7.02 -17.96 -31.30
CA SER A 283 -7.27 -19.22 -30.59
C SER A 283 -8.17 -18.99 -29.35
N VAL A 284 -8.78 -20.09 -28.88
CA VAL A 284 -9.59 -20.16 -27.66
C VAL A 284 -8.94 -21.16 -26.72
N HIS A 285 -8.84 -20.85 -25.44
CA HIS A 285 -8.15 -21.65 -24.44
C HIS A 285 -8.99 -21.76 -23.15
N THR A 286 -9.13 -22.98 -22.66
CA THR A 286 -9.66 -23.24 -21.32
C THR A 286 -8.54 -23.03 -20.28
N LEU A 287 -8.82 -22.26 -19.24
CA LEU A 287 -7.92 -21.93 -18.15
C LEU A 287 -8.57 -22.29 -16.81
N ASP A 288 -7.82 -22.22 -15.72
CA ASP A 288 -8.36 -22.40 -14.38
C ASP A 288 -9.38 -21.29 -14.06
N GLY A 289 -10.65 -21.67 -13.84
CA GLY A 289 -11.76 -20.76 -13.54
C GLY A 289 -12.11 -19.75 -14.66
N ALA A 290 -11.61 -19.93 -15.90
CA ALA A 290 -11.84 -18.99 -17.00
C ALA A 290 -11.71 -19.63 -18.38
N VAL A 291 -12.25 -18.96 -19.39
CA VAL A 291 -11.96 -19.20 -20.81
C VAL A 291 -11.34 -17.95 -21.42
N ALA A 292 -10.25 -18.10 -22.16
CA ALA A 292 -9.57 -16.99 -22.81
C ALA A 292 -9.71 -17.07 -24.33
N VAL A 293 -9.89 -15.91 -24.95
CA VAL A 293 -9.75 -15.73 -26.40
C VAL A 293 -8.52 -14.89 -26.68
N VAL A 294 -7.69 -15.37 -27.63
CA VAL A 294 -6.45 -14.72 -28.05
C VAL A 294 -6.63 -14.15 -29.46
N ALA A 295 -6.17 -12.91 -29.68
CA ALA A 295 -6.24 -12.22 -30.96
C ALA A 295 -5.04 -11.26 -31.12
N PRO A 296 -4.74 -10.75 -32.34
CA PRO A 296 -3.73 -9.67 -32.51
C PRO A 296 -4.12 -8.36 -31.82
N TYR A 297 -5.41 -8.08 -31.70
CA TYR A 297 -5.95 -6.87 -31.04
C TYR A 297 -6.91 -7.25 -29.93
N TRP A 298 -6.80 -6.56 -28.78
CA TRP A 298 -7.64 -6.84 -27.62
C TRP A 298 -9.14 -6.74 -27.88
N TRP A 299 -9.54 -5.78 -28.70
CA TRP A 299 -10.96 -5.62 -29.05
C TRP A 299 -11.56 -6.87 -29.71
N HIS A 300 -10.84 -7.51 -30.64
CA HIS A 300 -11.30 -8.76 -31.23
C HIS A 300 -11.36 -9.90 -30.22
N ALA A 301 -10.36 -9.97 -29.34
CA ALA A 301 -10.36 -10.95 -28.25
C ALA A 301 -11.54 -10.73 -27.30
N ARG A 302 -11.84 -9.46 -26.94
CA ARG A 302 -12.94 -9.09 -26.05
C ARG A 302 -14.30 -9.43 -26.66
N GLN A 303 -14.58 -9.01 -27.89
CA GLN A 303 -15.85 -9.32 -28.56
C GLN A 303 -16.08 -10.84 -28.65
N ALA A 304 -15.05 -11.60 -28.92
CA ALA A 304 -15.14 -13.05 -29.01
C ALA A 304 -15.27 -13.71 -27.62
N ALA A 305 -14.63 -13.18 -26.59
CA ALA A 305 -14.80 -13.64 -25.21
C ALA A 305 -16.23 -13.38 -24.69
N ASP A 306 -16.81 -12.22 -25.01
CA ASP A 306 -18.20 -11.89 -24.64
C ASP A 306 -19.22 -12.79 -25.34
N ALA A 307 -18.89 -13.35 -26.51
CA ALA A 307 -19.73 -14.25 -27.26
C ALA A 307 -19.66 -15.72 -26.81
N LEU A 308 -18.74 -16.06 -25.86
CA LEU A 308 -18.60 -17.44 -25.39
C LEU A 308 -19.84 -17.93 -24.65
N ASP A 309 -20.31 -19.13 -24.99
CA ASP A 309 -21.33 -19.89 -24.27
C ASP A 309 -20.66 -21.08 -23.57
N VAL A 310 -20.30 -20.87 -22.30
CA VAL A 310 -19.53 -21.84 -21.49
C VAL A 310 -20.46 -22.56 -20.52
N ASP A 311 -20.36 -23.88 -20.51
CA ASP A 311 -20.99 -24.71 -19.50
C ASP A 311 -20.12 -24.74 -18.23
N TRP A 312 -20.49 -23.92 -17.25
CA TRP A 312 -19.72 -23.80 -16.01
C TRP A 312 -20.07 -24.95 -15.05
N GLN A 313 -19.05 -25.72 -14.69
CA GLN A 313 -19.15 -26.86 -13.78
C GLN A 313 -18.89 -26.44 -12.34
N ASP A 314 -19.68 -26.96 -11.41
CA ASP A 314 -19.48 -26.78 -9.98
C ASP A 314 -18.77 -28.01 -9.37
N PRO A 315 -17.46 -27.92 -9.05
CA PRO A 315 -16.72 -29.04 -8.45
C PRO A 315 -17.03 -29.22 -6.96
N GLY A 316 -17.78 -28.29 -6.36
CA GLY A 316 -17.99 -28.20 -4.92
C GLY A 316 -16.81 -27.57 -4.16
N GLU A 317 -17.02 -27.35 -2.86
CA GLU A 317 -16.00 -26.78 -1.99
C GLU A 317 -14.82 -27.75 -1.78
N SER A 318 -13.60 -27.22 -1.85
CA SER A 318 -12.37 -27.94 -1.51
C SER A 318 -11.52 -27.13 -0.53
N ALA A 319 -10.58 -27.81 0.15
CA ALA A 319 -9.69 -27.15 1.10
C ALA A 319 -8.71 -26.19 0.45
N ASP A 320 -8.36 -26.43 -0.82
CA ASP A 320 -7.25 -25.75 -1.49
C ASP A 320 -7.68 -24.58 -2.35
N VAL A 321 -8.99 -24.38 -2.58
CA VAL A 321 -9.51 -23.33 -3.47
C VAL A 321 -10.60 -22.54 -2.75
N ARG A 322 -10.57 -21.22 -2.89
CA ARG A 322 -11.69 -20.36 -2.46
C ARG A 322 -12.92 -20.72 -3.28
N TYR A 323 -14.01 -20.93 -2.59
CA TYR A 323 -15.28 -21.34 -3.19
C TYR A 323 -16.41 -20.46 -2.66
N MET A 324 -17.17 -19.89 -3.57
CA MET A 324 -18.33 -19.08 -3.27
C MET A 324 -19.60 -19.96 -3.38
N PRO A 325 -20.35 -20.18 -2.29
CA PRO A 325 -21.63 -20.91 -2.35
C PRO A 325 -22.64 -20.24 -3.30
N ALA A 326 -23.50 -21.06 -3.92
CA ALA A 326 -24.48 -20.55 -4.89
C ALA A 326 -25.58 -19.69 -4.25
N ASP A 327 -25.81 -19.85 -2.97
CA ASP A 327 -26.80 -19.12 -2.17
C ASP A 327 -26.18 -18.01 -1.31
N PHE A 328 -24.88 -17.74 -1.48
CA PHE A 328 -24.21 -16.71 -0.70
C PHE A 328 -24.81 -15.32 -0.99
N ALA A 329 -25.15 -14.63 0.10
CA ALA A 329 -25.55 -13.24 0.10
C ALA A 329 -24.85 -12.47 1.22
N THR A 330 -24.40 -11.26 0.95
CA THR A 330 -23.65 -10.43 1.90
C THR A 330 -24.46 -10.15 3.18
N ASP A 331 -25.76 -9.85 3.05
CA ASP A 331 -26.61 -9.58 4.21
C ASP A 331 -26.78 -10.80 5.11
N ALA A 332 -26.98 -11.99 4.51
CA ALA A 332 -27.07 -13.24 5.26
C ALA A 332 -25.74 -13.56 5.98
N PHE A 333 -24.62 -13.29 5.33
CA PHE A 333 -23.30 -13.47 5.93
C PHE A 333 -23.03 -12.46 7.06
N THR A 334 -23.47 -11.21 6.91
CA THR A 334 -23.42 -10.20 7.99
C THR A 334 -24.19 -10.67 9.21
N GLN A 335 -25.40 -11.20 9.01
CA GLN A 335 -26.22 -11.78 10.10
C GLN A 335 -25.54 -12.99 10.72
N HIS A 336 -24.88 -13.85 9.90
CA HIS A 336 -24.11 -14.95 10.40
C HIS A 336 -22.95 -14.51 11.30
N LEU A 337 -22.18 -13.50 10.90
CA LEU A 337 -21.11 -12.90 11.72
C LEU A 337 -21.68 -12.32 13.04
N SER A 338 -22.78 -11.57 12.97
CA SER A 338 -23.44 -10.99 14.14
C SER A 338 -23.96 -12.04 15.13
N SER A 339 -24.42 -13.19 14.63
CA SER A 339 -24.93 -14.28 15.47
C SER A 339 -23.85 -15.02 16.28
N GLN A 340 -22.56 -14.83 15.96
CA GLN A 340 -21.48 -15.51 16.65
C GLN A 340 -21.33 -14.98 18.08
N THR A 341 -21.23 -15.89 19.06
CA THR A 341 -21.18 -15.58 20.48
C THR A 341 -19.89 -16.02 21.18
N GLY A 342 -18.92 -16.54 20.42
CA GLY A 342 -17.63 -17.01 20.94
C GLY A 342 -16.78 -15.87 21.51
N ARG A 343 -15.89 -16.17 22.46
CA ARG A 343 -14.96 -15.20 23.03
C ARG A 343 -13.78 -14.87 22.12
N GLY A 344 -13.54 -15.67 21.09
CA GLY A 344 -12.40 -15.53 20.18
C GLY A 344 -11.05 -15.83 20.84
N GLU A 345 -9.99 -15.76 20.02
CA GLU A 345 -8.60 -15.85 20.46
C GLU A 345 -8.09 -14.48 20.87
N GLU A 346 -7.49 -14.40 22.07
CA GLU A 346 -7.03 -13.13 22.66
C GLU A 346 -5.78 -12.62 21.94
N ALA A 347 -5.86 -11.38 21.44
CA ALA A 347 -4.76 -10.69 20.80
C ALA A 347 -4.08 -9.68 21.73
N GLU A 348 -4.84 -9.04 22.59
CA GLU A 348 -4.33 -8.05 23.57
C GLU A 348 -5.13 -8.14 24.85
N SER A 349 -4.43 -8.06 25.99
CA SER A 349 -5.05 -7.88 27.30
C SER A 349 -4.20 -6.98 28.21
N ALA A 350 -4.88 -6.26 29.11
CA ALA A 350 -4.25 -5.48 30.16
C ALA A 350 -5.18 -5.40 31.38
N GLY A 351 -4.61 -5.36 32.57
CA GLY A 351 -5.38 -5.29 33.82
C GLY A 351 -6.29 -6.51 34.02
N ASP A 352 -7.43 -6.29 34.69
CA ASP A 352 -8.49 -7.28 34.91
C ASP A 352 -9.83 -6.74 34.39
N SER A 353 -10.14 -7.06 33.13
CA SER A 353 -11.39 -6.61 32.51
C SER A 353 -12.61 -7.19 33.21
N ALA A 354 -12.56 -8.44 33.70
CA ALA A 354 -13.69 -9.06 34.38
C ALA A 354 -14.02 -8.35 35.69
N ALA A 355 -13.02 -8.01 36.50
CA ALA A 355 -13.21 -7.23 37.73
C ALA A 355 -13.72 -5.81 37.44
N ALA A 356 -13.20 -5.16 36.38
CA ALA A 356 -13.65 -3.84 35.95
C ALA A 356 -15.14 -3.85 35.57
N PHE A 357 -15.61 -4.85 34.83
CA PHE A 357 -17.03 -5.00 34.48
C PHE A 357 -17.91 -5.33 35.70
N ALA A 358 -17.41 -6.16 36.61
CA ALA A 358 -18.15 -6.51 37.84
C ALA A 358 -18.36 -5.30 38.77
N SER A 359 -17.46 -4.32 38.76
CA SER A 359 -17.52 -3.11 39.59
C SER A 359 -17.97 -1.85 38.83
N ALA A 360 -18.31 -1.96 37.57
CA ALA A 360 -18.72 -0.82 36.75
C ALA A 360 -20.00 -0.16 37.25
N ALA A 361 -20.00 1.15 37.32
CA ALA A 361 -21.23 1.93 37.61
C ALA A 361 -22.19 1.88 36.40
N LYS A 362 -21.65 1.78 35.19
CA LYS A 362 -22.41 1.64 33.95
C LYS A 362 -21.64 0.82 32.93
N VAL A 363 -22.36 -0.04 32.21
CA VAL A 363 -21.84 -0.78 31.08
C VAL A 363 -22.49 -0.26 29.79
N VAL A 364 -21.69 -0.03 28.77
CA VAL A 364 -22.09 0.37 27.40
C VAL A 364 -21.79 -0.79 26.47
N GLU A 365 -22.71 -1.12 25.58
CA GLU A 365 -22.51 -2.18 24.57
C GLU A 365 -22.83 -1.65 23.18
N GLY A 366 -22.04 -2.06 22.20
CA GLY A 366 -22.22 -1.69 20.79
C GLY A 366 -21.75 -2.80 19.85
N GLU A 367 -22.49 -3.00 18.78
CA GLU A 367 -22.09 -3.86 17.67
C GLU A 367 -21.95 -3.01 16.42
N PHE A 368 -20.81 -3.13 15.75
CA PHE A 368 -20.47 -2.33 14.57
C PHE A 368 -20.21 -3.24 13.39
N THR A 369 -20.54 -2.76 12.18
CA THR A 369 -20.39 -3.51 10.94
C THR A 369 -19.73 -2.67 9.87
N SER A 370 -18.80 -3.29 9.13
CA SER A 370 -18.26 -2.71 7.89
C SER A 370 -18.46 -3.65 6.71
N GLN A 371 -18.56 -3.08 5.53
CA GLN A 371 -18.79 -3.75 4.27
C GLN A 371 -17.49 -4.29 3.65
N TYR A 372 -17.62 -5.16 2.62
CA TYR A 372 -16.54 -5.41 1.67
C TYR A 372 -16.25 -4.16 0.83
N LEU A 373 -14.99 -3.95 0.44
CA LEU A 373 -14.60 -2.94 -0.53
C LEU A 373 -13.76 -3.54 -1.65
N HIS A 374 -14.02 -3.11 -2.88
CA HIS A 374 -13.09 -3.25 -3.98
C HIS A 374 -11.90 -2.29 -3.84
N HIS A 375 -10.78 -2.62 -4.48
CA HIS A 375 -9.67 -1.67 -4.60
C HIS A 375 -10.00 -0.55 -5.60
N ALA A 376 -10.78 -0.88 -6.62
CA ALA A 376 -11.34 0.06 -7.59
C ALA A 376 -10.29 1.00 -8.21
N GLN A 377 -9.04 0.51 -8.44
CA GLN A 377 -8.01 1.26 -9.13
C GLN A 377 -8.42 1.54 -10.58
N LEU A 378 -7.96 2.66 -11.15
CA LEU A 378 -8.39 3.07 -12.50
C LEU A 378 -7.79 2.18 -13.60
N GLU A 379 -6.56 1.71 -13.46
CA GLU A 379 -5.95 0.78 -14.41
C GLU A 379 -6.51 -0.64 -14.21
N PRO A 380 -7.21 -1.22 -15.21
CA PRO A 380 -7.60 -2.62 -15.15
C PRO A 380 -6.38 -3.55 -15.09
N PRO A 381 -6.43 -4.66 -14.35
CA PRO A 381 -5.30 -5.58 -14.23
C PRO A 381 -4.87 -6.13 -15.59
N SER A 382 -3.58 -6.05 -15.88
CA SER A 382 -3.00 -6.57 -17.11
C SER A 382 -1.64 -7.23 -16.84
N THR A 383 -1.26 -8.18 -17.68
CA THR A 383 0.08 -8.78 -17.67
C THR A 383 0.48 -9.18 -19.07
N LEU A 384 1.67 -8.79 -19.50
CA LEU A 384 2.32 -9.29 -20.70
C LEU A 384 3.37 -10.31 -20.29
N ALA A 385 3.32 -11.52 -20.87
CA ALA A 385 4.30 -12.59 -20.67
C ALA A 385 5.01 -12.96 -21.97
N ARG A 386 6.31 -13.19 -21.91
CA ARG A 386 7.15 -13.61 -23.04
C ARG A 386 8.16 -14.65 -22.59
N PHE A 387 8.17 -15.82 -23.24
CA PHE A 387 9.26 -16.78 -23.14
C PHE A 387 10.35 -16.43 -24.14
N ASN A 388 11.58 -16.35 -23.68
CA ASN A 388 12.76 -16.06 -24.49
C ASN A 388 13.42 -17.35 -25.00
N ALA A 389 14.27 -17.24 -26.05
CA ALA A 389 14.96 -18.36 -26.65
C ALA A 389 15.92 -19.08 -25.67
N ASP A 390 16.43 -18.39 -24.66
CA ASP A 390 17.29 -18.93 -23.60
C ASP A 390 16.52 -19.65 -22.49
N GLY A 391 15.18 -19.73 -22.61
CA GLY A 391 14.28 -20.32 -21.64
C GLY A 391 13.93 -19.41 -20.47
N SER A 392 14.32 -18.14 -20.47
CA SER A 392 13.87 -17.16 -19.48
C SER A 392 12.46 -16.67 -19.79
N LEU A 393 11.80 -16.14 -18.77
CA LEU A 393 10.45 -15.59 -18.80
C LEU A 393 10.48 -14.11 -18.43
N ASP A 394 10.03 -13.25 -19.33
CA ASP A 394 9.81 -11.84 -19.06
C ASP A 394 8.34 -11.57 -18.77
N LEU A 395 8.07 -10.74 -17.77
CA LEU A 395 6.74 -10.33 -17.36
C LEU A 395 6.71 -8.81 -17.15
N TRP A 396 5.80 -8.12 -17.83
CA TRP A 396 5.44 -6.73 -17.57
C TRP A 396 4.10 -6.74 -16.83
N MET A 397 4.12 -6.38 -15.56
CA MET A 397 2.94 -6.52 -14.70
C MET A 397 2.96 -5.54 -13.54
N PRO A 398 1.77 -5.05 -13.12
CA PRO A 398 1.69 -4.27 -11.90
C PRO A 398 1.98 -5.16 -10.69
N ASN A 399 2.79 -4.66 -9.76
CA ASN A 399 3.11 -5.36 -8.52
C ASN A 399 3.58 -4.38 -7.44
N GLN A 400 3.44 -4.77 -6.18
CA GLN A 400 3.95 -4.01 -5.03
C GLN A 400 5.12 -4.71 -4.31
N GLY A 401 5.61 -5.83 -4.86
CA GLY A 401 6.72 -6.60 -4.30
C GLY A 401 7.26 -7.62 -5.33
N PRO A 402 8.14 -7.20 -6.24
CA PRO A 402 8.51 -8.04 -7.38
C PRO A 402 9.18 -9.35 -6.98
N GLU A 403 9.94 -9.41 -5.88
CA GLU A 403 10.56 -10.64 -5.40
C GLU A 403 9.54 -11.67 -4.90
N ILE A 404 8.42 -11.19 -4.32
CA ILE A 404 7.31 -12.06 -3.87
C ILE A 404 6.66 -12.72 -5.09
N PHE A 405 6.37 -11.93 -6.12
CA PHE A 405 5.84 -12.44 -7.38
C PHE A 405 6.82 -13.38 -8.09
N GLN A 406 8.12 -13.03 -8.11
CA GLN A 406 9.15 -13.89 -8.69
C GLN A 406 9.17 -15.27 -8.03
N ALA A 407 9.11 -15.33 -6.70
CA ALA A 407 9.06 -16.58 -5.95
C ALA A 407 7.77 -17.39 -6.25
N ALA A 408 6.61 -16.73 -6.28
CA ALA A 408 5.34 -17.37 -6.60
C ALA A 408 5.30 -17.91 -8.04
N ILE A 409 5.84 -17.17 -8.99
CA ILE A 409 5.95 -17.58 -10.41
C ILE A 409 6.94 -18.74 -10.56
N ALA A 410 8.08 -18.70 -9.85
CA ALA A 410 9.04 -19.79 -9.83
C ALA A 410 8.39 -21.10 -9.33
N ALA A 411 7.67 -21.05 -8.22
CA ALA A 411 6.94 -22.18 -7.68
C ALA A 411 5.88 -22.75 -8.67
N LYS A 412 5.17 -21.85 -9.39
CA LYS A 412 4.12 -22.23 -10.35
C LYS A 412 4.68 -22.78 -11.67
N THR A 413 5.80 -22.24 -12.14
CA THR A 413 6.36 -22.59 -13.47
C THR A 413 7.46 -23.64 -13.43
N GLY A 414 8.09 -23.83 -12.27
CA GLY A 414 9.30 -24.67 -12.11
C GLY A 414 10.58 -24.00 -12.65
N LEU A 415 10.51 -22.73 -13.08
CA LEU A 415 11.68 -21.98 -13.52
C LEU A 415 12.51 -21.53 -12.30
N ALA A 416 13.83 -21.49 -12.45
CA ALA A 416 14.69 -20.87 -11.46
C ALA A 416 14.37 -19.35 -11.38
N PRO A 417 14.39 -18.75 -10.17
CA PRO A 417 14.06 -17.32 -10.02
C PRO A 417 14.89 -16.41 -10.94
N GLU A 418 16.16 -16.71 -11.17
CA GLU A 418 17.06 -15.96 -12.04
C GLU A 418 16.66 -15.99 -13.54
N LYS A 419 15.76 -16.88 -13.90
CA LYS A 419 15.16 -16.99 -15.25
C LYS A 419 13.83 -16.23 -15.36
N ILE A 420 13.38 -15.57 -14.32
CA ILE A 420 12.12 -14.82 -14.28
C ILE A 420 12.44 -13.34 -14.12
N ASN A 421 12.19 -12.57 -15.17
CA ASN A 421 12.43 -11.13 -15.19
C ASN A 421 11.09 -10.40 -15.02
N ILE A 422 10.92 -9.67 -13.91
CA ILE A 422 9.74 -8.86 -13.67
C ILE A 422 10.07 -7.40 -13.95
N HIS A 423 9.41 -6.87 -14.97
CA HIS A 423 9.40 -5.46 -15.32
C HIS A 423 8.19 -4.81 -14.64
N SER A 424 8.43 -3.78 -13.83
CA SER A 424 7.42 -3.11 -13.03
C SER A 424 7.13 -1.72 -13.61
N PRO A 425 6.14 -1.56 -14.51
CA PRO A 425 5.72 -0.25 -15.01
C PRO A 425 5.11 0.61 -13.90
N LEU A 426 4.74 1.85 -14.20
CA LEU A 426 3.92 2.65 -13.30
C LEU A 426 2.59 1.93 -13.03
N LEU A 427 2.05 2.12 -11.82
CA LEU A 427 0.76 1.57 -11.43
C LEU A 427 -0.31 2.64 -11.57
N GLY A 428 -1.40 2.33 -12.28
CA GLY A 428 -2.56 3.21 -12.43
C GLY A 428 -3.49 3.19 -11.21
N GLY A 429 -2.90 3.30 -10.02
CA GLY A 429 -3.50 3.05 -8.72
C GLY A 429 -3.11 1.67 -8.20
N PHE A 430 -3.20 1.47 -6.86
CA PHE A 430 -2.91 0.16 -6.29
C PHE A 430 -3.67 -0.11 -4.98
N PHE A 431 -3.65 0.77 -3.99
CA PHE A 431 -4.40 0.71 -2.73
C PHE A 431 -4.27 -0.60 -1.94
N GLY A 432 -3.24 -1.44 -2.24
CA GLY A 432 -3.04 -2.78 -1.70
C GLY A 432 -3.27 -3.91 -2.70
N ARG A 433 -3.98 -3.64 -3.82
CA ARG A 433 -4.40 -4.60 -4.84
C ARG A 433 -3.27 -5.47 -5.38
N HIS A 434 -2.12 -4.89 -5.61
CA HIS A 434 -0.99 -5.53 -6.27
C HIS A 434 0.00 -6.21 -5.30
N PHE A 435 -0.40 -6.43 -4.05
CA PHE A 435 0.24 -7.40 -3.14
C PHE A 435 -0.24 -8.82 -3.38
N GLN A 436 -1.43 -8.99 -3.95
CA GLN A 436 -2.02 -10.31 -4.12
C GLN A 436 -1.31 -11.07 -5.23
N TYR A 437 -0.43 -12.01 -4.87
CA TYR A 437 0.33 -12.85 -5.77
C TYR A 437 -0.27 -14.25 -5.99
N THR A 438 -1.25 -14.63 -5.19
CA THR A 438 -1.88 -15.96 -5.24
C THR A 438 -3.15 -15.97 -6.08
N TRP A 439 -4.02 -14.98 -5.89
CA TRP A 439 -5.37 -14.93 -6.46
C TRP A 439 -5.58 -13.61 -7.22
N GLY A 440 -6.63 -13.58 -8.05
CA GLY A 440 -7.11 -12.35 -8.63
C GLY A 440 -6.08 -11.58 -9.49
N ASN A 441 -5.21 -12.29 -10.20
CA ASN A 441 -4.16 -11.71 -11.02
C ASN A 441 -4.13 -12.31 -12.42
N PRO A 442 -3.89 -11.52 -13.50
CA PRO A 442 -3.82 -12.03 -14.87
C PRO A 442 -2.51 -12.77 -15.21
N TYR A 443 -1.44 -12.67 -14.39
CA TYR A 443 -0.14 -13.27 -14.74
C TYR A 443 -0.18 -14.80 -14.99
N PRO A 444 -0.97 -15.62 -14.24
CA PRO A 444 -1.04 -17.05 -14.51
C PRO A 444 -1.62 -17.35 -15.90
N HIS A 445 -2.65 -16.58 -16.29
CA HIS A 445 -3.27 -16.70 -17.62
C HIS A 445 -2.30 -16.25 -18.72
N ALA A 446 -1.59 -15.14 -18.54
CA ALA A 446 -0.61 -14.64 -19.50
C ALA A 446 0.52 -15.65 -19.74
N ILE A 447 1.06 -16.27 -18.69
CA ILE A 447 2.09 -17.31 -18.78
C ILE A 447 1.57 -18.54 -19.53
N ALA A 448 0.37 -19.02 -19.17
CA ALA A 448 -0.24 -20.19 -19.81
C ALA A 448 -0.48 -19.95 -21.32
N LEU A 449 -1.02 -18.78 -21.68
CA LEU A 449 -1.31 -18.42 -23.05
C LEU A 449 -0.04 -18.17 -23.87
N ALA A 450 0.97 -17.52 -23.30
CA ALA A 450 2.26 -17.34 -23.98
C ALA A 450 2.95 -18.68 -24.28
N LYS A 451 2.85 -19.63 -23.33
CA LYS A 451 3.37 -21.01 -23.55
C LYS A 451 2.57 -21.76 -24.62
N ALA A 452 1.24 -21.66 -24.60
CA ALA A 452 0.36 -22.37 -25.53
C ALA A 452 0.48 -21.85 -26.97
N THR A 453 0.64 -20.53 -27.15
CA THR A 453 0.73 -19.90 -28.48
C THR A 453 2.15 -19.82 -29.02
N GLY A 454 3.19 -20.02 -28.20
CA GLY A 454 4.59 -19.82 -28.57
C GLY A 454 4.94 -18.36 -28.88
N ARG A 455 4.10 -17.40 -28.51
CA ARG A 455 4.24 -15.95 -28.77
C ARG A 455 4.06 -15.16 -27.47
N PRO A 456 4.59 -13.93 -27.38
CA PRO A 456 4.25 -13.05 -26.28
C PRO A 456 2.74 -12.81 -26.23
N VAL A 457 2.13 -12.88 -25.03
CA VAL A 457 0.70 -12.64 -24.86
C VAL A 457 0.48 -11.62 -23.74
N LYS A 458 -0.30 -10.57 -24.04
CA LYS A 458 -0.81 -9.62 -23.05
C LYS A 458 -2.27 -9.95 -22.72
N VAL A 459 -2.52 -10.33 -21.48
CA VAL A 459 -3.87 -10.50 -20.93
C VAL A 459 -4.31 -9.19 -20.30
N ILE A 460 -5.48 -8.70 -20.65
CA ILE A 460 -6.13 -7.54 -20.04
C ILE A 460 -7.51 -8.00 -19.55
N TRP A 461 -7.77 -7.84 -18.27
CA TRP A 461 -9.11 -8.01 -17.72
C TRP A 461 -9.93 -6.75 -18.00
N SER A 462 -11.18 -6.90 -18.38
CA SER A 462 -12.10 -5.76 -18.35
C SER A 462 -12.46 -5.41 -16.91
N ARG A 463 -13.11 -4.29 -16.68
CA ARG A 463 -13.56 -3.90 -15.34
C ARG A 463 -14.51 -4.93 -14.74
N GLU A 464 -15.40 -5.48 -15.56
CA GLU A 464 -16.35 -6.50 -15.13
C GLU A 464 -15.65 -7.79 -14.69
N GLU A 465 -14.60 -8.19 -15.41
CA GLU A 465 -13.81 -9.36 -15.07
C GLU A 465 -12.93 -9.14 -13.85
N GLU A 466 -12.44 -7.92 -13.67
CA GLU A 466 -11.74 -7.54 -12.46
C GLU A 466 -12.64 -7.63 -11.23
N PHE A 467 -13.82 -7.02 -11.26
CA PHE A 467 -14.75 -7.00 -10.11
C PHE A 467 -15.23 -8.41 -9.73
N LEU A 468 -15.29 -9.33 -10.69
CA LEU A 468 -15.53 -10.76 -10.39
C LEU A 468 -14.39 -11.41 -9.59
N ARG A 469 -13.17 -10.87 -9.64
CA ARG A 469 -11.96 -11.50 -9.11
C ARG A 469 -11.11 -10.57 -8.24
N ASP A 470 -11.59 -9.36 -7.96
CA ASP A 470 -10.87 -8.46 -7.06
C ASP A 470 -10.88 -9.04 -5.64
N PRO A 471 -9.73 -9.28 -5.03
CA PRO A 471 -9.67 -9.66 -3.63
C PRO A 471 -10.08 -8.48 -2.76
N MET A 472 -11.07 -8.69 -1.91
CA MET A 472 -11.76 -7.63 -1.17
C MET A 472 -10.99 -7.17 0.07
N ARG A 473 -11.20 -5.91 0.48
CA ARG A 473 -11.05 -5.57 1.89
C ARG A 473 -12.07 -6.39 2.69
N PRO A 474 -11.68 -7.08 3.78
CA PRO A 474 -12.60 -7.86 4.59
C PRO A 474 -13.77 -7.02 5.11
N MET A 475 -14.94 -7.64 5.25
CA MET A 475 -15.99 -7.16 6.12
C MET A 475 -15.77 -7.70 7.54
N ALA A 476 -16.32 -7.01 8.54
CA ALA A 476 -16.25 -7.42 9.93
C ALA A 476 -17.50 -7.02 10.69
N VAL A 477 -17.83 -7.82 11.72
CA VAL A 477 -18.74 -7.43 12.81
C VAL A 477 -17.91 -7.37 14.09
N VAL A 478 -17.93 -6.21 14.77
CA VAL A 478 -17.13 -6.03 15.98
C VAL A 478 -18.04 -5.66 17.15
N LYS A 479 -17.92 -6.43 18.22
CA LYS A 479 -18.71 -6.31 19.44
C LYS A 479 -17.88 -5.66 20.52
N PHE A 480 -18.38 -4.55 21.04
CA PHE A 480 -17.74 -3.77 22.09
C PHE A 480 -18.54 -3.81 23.37
N LYS A 481 -17.84 -3.91 24.50
CA LYS A 481 -18.36 -3.63 25.84
C LYS A 481 -17.40 -2.65 26.53
N GLY A 482 -17.93 -1.56 27.07
CA GLY A 482 -17.21 -0.54 27.82
C GLY A 482 -17.72 -0.44 29.25
N ALA A 483 -16.83 -0.46 30.24
CA ALA A 483 -17.13 -0.25 31.63
C ALA A 483 -16.78 1.20 32.00
N LEU A 484 -17.75 1.92 32.66
CA LEU A 484 -17.56 3.26 33.19
C LEU A 484 -17.58 3.23 34.71
N ASP A 485 -16.73 4.04 35.33
CA ASP A 485 -16.77 4.28 36.80
C ASP A 485 -17.94 5.20 37.22
N ALA A 486 -18.03 5.48 38.51
CA ALA A 486 -19.09 6.33 39.07
C ALA A 486 -19.05 7.79 38.57
N ASP A 487 -17.88 8.25 38.14
CA ASP A 487 -17.67 9.57 37.56
C ASP A 487 -17.88 9.59 36.04
N GLY A 488 -18.17 8.44 35.41
CA GLY A 488 -18.42 8.30 33.98
C GLY A 488 -17.17 8.20 33.12
N TRP A 489 -16.01 7.83 33.68
CA TRP A 489 -14.78 7.60 32.94
C TRP A 489 -14.63 6.14 32.52
N PRO A 490 -14.09 5.84 31.34
CA PRO A 490 -13.79 4.47 30.90
C PRO A 490 -12.73 3.80 31.78
N VAL A 491 -13.08 2.65 32.35
CA VAL A 491 -12.20 1.85 33.21
C VAL A 491 -12.00 0.43 32.68
N GLY A 492 -12.83 0.00 31.74
CA GLY A 492 -12.74 -1.32 31.12
C GLY A 492 -13.23 -1.34 29.68
N LEU A 493 -12.65 -2.24 28.87
CA LEU A 493 -13.00 -2.48 27.48
C LEU A 493 -12.88 -3.98 27.16
N ASP A 494 -13.90 -4.59 26.56
CA ASP A 494 -13.86 -5.94 25.99
C ASP A 494 -14.34 -5.86 24.54
N VAL A 495 -13.52 -6.36 23.62
CA VAL A 495 -13.78 -6.28 22.18
C VAL A 495 -13.60 -7.64 21.54
N VAL A 496 -14.58 -8.04 20.72
CA VAL A 496 -14.50 -9.25 19.91
C VAL A 496 -14.75 -8.87 18.44
N SER A 497 -13.72 -8.98 17.61
CA SER A 497 -13.82 -8.83 16.16
C SER A 497 -14.15 -10.18 15.52
N VAL A 498 -15.30 -10.26 14.88
CA VAL A 498 -15.78 -11.47 14.18
C VAL A 498 -15.49 -11.29 12.68
N CYS A 499 -14.41 -11.91 12.22
CA CYS A 499 -13.95 -11.77 10.84
C CYS A 499 -12.88 -12.77 10.47
N GLU A 500 -12.59 -12.88 9.17
CA GLU A 500 -11.32 -13.34 8.61
C GLU A 500 -10.51 -12.10 8.18
N GLY A 501 -9.20 -12.09 8.42
CA GLY A 501 -8.34 -10.97 8.03
C GLY A 501 -7.75 -11.12 6.63
N PRO A 502 -7.12 -10.05 6.11
CA PRO A 502 -6.51 -10.04 4.77
C PRO A 502 -5.18 -10.81 4.70
N GLY A 503 -4.54 -11.07 5.84
CA GLY A 503 -3.23 -11.71 5.93
C GLY A 503 -3.22 -13.12 5.37
N GLU A 504 -4.31 -13.85 5.50
CA GLU A 504 -4.45 -15.21 4.95
C GLU A 504 -4.34 -15.21 3.41
N GLY A 505 -4.93 -14.23 2.74
CA GLY A 505 -4.89 -14.12 1.28
C GLY A 505 -3.47 -13.95 0.74
N ILE A 506 -2.58 -13.28 1.49
CA ILE A 506 -1.19 -13.03 1.09
C ILE A 506 -0.26 -14.15 1.55
N ALA A 507 -0.42 -14.61 2.78
CA ALA A 507 0.46 -15.62 3.37
C ALA A 507 0.04 -17.06 3.05
N ASN A 508 -1.10 -17.27 2.39
CA ASN A 508 -1.74 -18.57 2.15
C ASN A 508 -1.93 -19.37 3.46
N LYS A 509 -2.24 -18.69 4.56
CA LYS A 509 -2.36 -19.24 5.91
C LYS A 509 -3.83 -19.51 6.25
N ARG A 510 -4.52 -20.27 5.40
CA ARG A 510 -5.91 -20.64 5.63
C ARG A 510 -6.08 -21.36 6.97
N GLY A 511 -6.98 -20.84 7.80
CA GLY A 511 -7.37 -21.43 9.07
C GLY A 511 -6.51 -21.01 10.26
N GLU A 512 -5.67 -19.99 10.16
CA GLU A 512 -5.10 -19.33 11.33
C GLU A 512 -6.22 -18.67 12.14
N LYS A 513 -6.20 -18.90 13.44
CA LYS A 513 -7.23 -18.41 14.34
C LYS A 513 -7.11 -16.91 14.60
N LEU A 514 -5.90 -16.38 14.57
CA LEU A 514 -5.57 -14.98 14.82
C LEU A 514 -4.85 -14.38 13.62
N ASP A 515 -5.43 -13.32 13.06
CA ASP A 515 -4.79 -12.44 12.08
C ASP A 515 -4.62 -11.04 12.68
N GLU A 516 -3.41 -10.71 13.10
CA GLU A 516 -3.12 -9.41 13.73
C GLU A 516 -3.47 -8.23 12.80
N SER A 517 -3.37 -8.43 11.47
CA SER A 517 -3.73 -7.38 10.50
C SER A 517 -5.24 -7.08 10.47
N ALA A 518 -6.07 -8.04 10.86
CA ALA A 518 -7.51 -7.83 11.03
C ALA A 518 -7.86 -6.97 12.25
N LEU A 519 -6.93 -6.82 13.21
CA LEU A 519 -7.14 -6.12 14.46
C LEU A 519 -6.40 -4.77 14.55
N GLU A 520 -5.60 -4.43 13.52
CA GLU A 520 -5.01 -3.10 13.45
C GLU A 520 -6.09 -2.01 13.55
N GLY A 521 -5.86 -1.00 14.37
CA GLY A 521 -6.84 0.06 14.67
C GLY A 521 -7.74 -0.22 15.90
N ILE A 522 -7.81 -1.46 16.40
CA ILE A 522 -8.42 -1.79 17.68
C ILE A 522 -7.33 -2.05 18.72
N THR A 523 -6.31 -2.82 18.36
CA THR A 523 -5.16 -3.12 19.24
C THR A 523 -4.16 -1.98 19.31
N ALA A 524 -3.33 -1.98 20.35
CA ALA A 524 -2.24 -1.04 20.58
C ALA A 524 -2.67 0.44 20.62
N LYS A 525 -3.92 0.73 21.00
CA LYS A 525 -4.40 2.10 21.18
C LYS A 525 -3.72 2.81 22.34
N SER A 526 -3.41 4.08 22.14
CA SER A 526 -2.73 4.92 23.13
C SER A 526 -3.67 5.46 24.24
N TYR A 527 -4.96 5.21 24.14
CA TYR A 527 -5.91 5.62 25.18
C TYR A 527 -5.72 4.84 26.48
N ALA A 528 -5.61 5.56 27.59
CA ALA A 528 -5.36 4.99 28.92
C ALA A 528 -6.63 4.38 29.54
N ILE A 529 -7.13 3.31 28.93
CA ILE A 529 -8.17 2.45 29.50
C ILE A 529 -7.47 1.29 30.20
N PRO A 530 -7.50 1.21 31.55
CA PRO A 530 -6.57 0.35 32.30
C PRO A 530 -6.84 -1.14 32.16
N ASN A 531 -8.10 -1.54 31.96
CA ASN A 531 -8.49 -2.93 31.91
C ASN A 531 -9.10 -3.22 30.54
N ARG A 532 -8.43 -4.00 29.72
CA ARG A 532 -8.92 -4.29 28.38
C ARG A 532 -8.61 -5.70 27.93
N ARG A 533 -9.48 -6.23 27.10
CA ARG A 533 -9.34 -7.48 26.40
C ARG A 533 -9.81 -7.29 24.96
N ILE A 534 -8.99 -7.69 24.00
CA ILE A 534 -9.29 -7.62 22.57
C ILE A 534 -9.03 -9.01 21.96
N ALA A 535 -9.99 -9.52 21.20
CA ALA A 535 -9.92 -10.87 20.62
C ALA A 535 -10.47 -10.89 19.19
N GLN A 536 -10.02 -11.86 18.42
CA GLN A 536 -10.59 -12.22 17.11
C GLN A 536 -11.37 -13.54 17.24
N LEU A 537 -12.59 -13.53 16.75
CA LEU A 537 -13.35 -14.75 16.49
C LEU A 537 -13.31 -15.02 14.99
N PHE A 538 -12.48 -15.98 14.60
CA PHE A 538 -12.30 -16.31 13.18
C PHE A 538 -13.57 -16.93 12.59
N VAL A 539 -14.03 -16.36 11.47
CA VAL A 539 -15.08 -16.91 10.62
C VAL A 539 -14.61 -16.86 9.18
N LYS A 540 -14.53 -18.05 8.56
CA LYS A 540 -14.03 -18.22 7.18
C LYS A 540 -14.88 -17.41 6.19
N ASN A 541 -14.22 -16.72 5.30
CA ASN A 541 -14.84 -15.93 4.25
C ASN A 541 -14.86 -16.71 2.91
N PRO A 542 -15.95 -16.72 2.17
CA PRO A 542 -16.02 -17.47 0.91
C PRO A 542 -15.30 -16.74 -0.26
N THR A 543 -15.12 -15.42 -0.20
CA THR A 543 -14.40 -14.65 -1.21
C THR A 543 -12.93 -14.51 -0.91
N THR A 544 -12.13 -14.07 -1.88
CA THR A 544 -10.72 -13.74 -1.69
C THR A 544 -10.59 -12.39 -0.98
N LEU A 545 -9.62 -12.32 -0.06
CA LEU A 545 -9.35 -11.14 0.73
C LEU A 545 -7.95 -10.59 0.45
N ALA A 546 -7.78 -9.28 0.56
CA ALA A 546 -6.48 -8.63 0.45
C ALA A 546 -6.38 -7.39 1.33
N TYR A 547 -5.15 -6.86 1.46
CA TYR A 547 -4.91 -5.57 2.10
C TYR A 547 -5.51 -4.45 1.26
N TRP A 548 -6.31 -3.62 1.90
CA TRP A 548 -6.78 -2.36 1.36
C TRP A 548 -6.09 -1.22 2.12
N ARG A 549 -5.95 -0.04 1.53
CA ARG A 549 -5.26 1.12 2.12
C ARG A 549 -5.59 1.30 3.59
N SER A 550 -4.58 1.32 4.45
CA SER A 550 -4.61 1.36 5.91
C SER A 550 -4.97 0.03 6.61
N VAL A 551 -5.08 -1.08 5.88
CA VAL A 551 -5.28 -2.43 6.41
C VAL A 551 -6.49 -2.50 7.36
N GLY A 552 -6.39 -3.14 8.51
CA GLY A 552 -7.44 -3.18 9.54
C GLY A 552 -7.83 -1.81 10.08
N ASN A 553 -6.87 -0.86 10.16
CA ASN A 553 -7.17 0.49 10.61
C ASN A 553 -8.29 1.16 9.78
N SER A 554 -8.39 0.84 8.47
CA SER A 554 -9.38 1.45 7.57
C SER A 554 -10.84 1.27 8.01
N MET A 555 -11.13 0.20 8.77
CA MET A 555 -12.47 -0.07 9.31
C MET A 555 -12.50 -0.02 10.84
N ASN A 556 -11.46 -0.47 11.49
CA ASN A 556 -11.44 -0.65 12.94
C ASN A 556 -11.36 0.67 13.71
N ASP A 557 -10.72 1.70 13.15
CA ASP A 557 -10.74 3.02 13.75
C ASP A 557 -12.16 3.62 13.74
N PHE A 558 -12.97 3.33 12.71
CA PHE A 558 -14.39 3.68 12.74
C PHE A 558 -15.10 3.04 13.93
N PHE A 559 -14.90 1.77 14.16
CA PHE A 559 -15.53 1.06 15.27
C PHE A 559 -15.08 1.61 16.63
N TYR A 560 -13.77 1.71 16.82
CA TYR A 560 -13.19 2.09 18.10
C TYR A 560 -13.53 3.55 18.48
N GLU A 561 -13.31 4.48 17.56
CA GLU A 561 -13.50 5.91 17.77
C GLU A 561 -14.99 6.28 17.93
N SER A 562 -15.88 5.59 17.20
CA SER A 562 -17.33 5.77 17.37
C SER A 562 -17.83 5.20 18.71
N PHE A 563 -17.32 4.02 19.11
CA PHE A 563 -17.66 3.47 20.42
C PHE A 563 -17.11 4.31 21.56
N LEU A 564 -15.94 4.93 21.39
CA LEU A 564 -15.38 5.86 22.37
C LEU A 564 -16.29 7.08 22.58
N ASP A 565 -16.90 7.62 21.53
CA ASP A 565 -17.91 8.68 21.62
C ASP A 565 -19.20 8.20 22.32
N GLU A 566 -19.60 6.92 22.10
CA GLU A 566 -20.73 6.35 22.84
C GLU A 566 -20.45 6.25 24.35
N MET A 567 -19.23 5.84 24.73
CA MET A 567 -18.81 5.84 26.12
C MET A 567 -18.76 7.25 26.70
N ALA A 568 -18.30 8.24 25.91
CA ALA A 568 -18.30 9.64 26.33
C ALA A 568 -19.72 10.13 26.69
N ASP A 569 -20.67 9.93 25.80
CA ASP A 569 -22.06 10.34 26.02
C ASP A 569 -22.71 9.59 27.18
N ALA A 570 -22.47 8.27 27.26
CA ALA A 570 -22.99 7.44 28.36
C ALA A 570 -22.45 7.88 29.73
N GLY A 571 -21.20 8.39 29.79
CA GLY A 571 -20.55 8.95 30.97
C GLY A 571 -20.80 10.45 31.17
N GLY A 572 -21.59 11.11 30.32
CA GLY A 572 -21.85 12.55 30.36
C GLY A 572 -20.61 13.41 30.05
N LYS A 573 -19.63 12.87 29.34
CA LYS A 573 -18.39 13.55 28.96
C LYS A 573 -18.49 14.19 27.58
N ASP A 574 -17.68 15.22 27.36
CA ASP A 574 -17.44 15.74 26.01
C ASP A 574 -16.44 14.84 25.30
N PRO A 575 -16.67 14.42 24.03
CA PRO A 575 -15.79 13.51 23.30
C PRO A 575 -14.36 14.02 23.14
N TYR A 576 -14.17 15.33 22.94
CA TYR A 576 -12.84 15.94 22.86
C TYR A 576 -12.15 15.93 24.24
N ALA A 577 -12.87 16.33 25.31
CA ALA A 577 -12.34 16.32 26.67
C ALA A 577 -12.02 14.89 27.15
N LEU A 578 -12.83 13.88 26.76
CA LEU A 578 -12.56 12.47 27.05
C LEU A 578 -11.23 12.03 26.43
N ARG A 579 -11.00 12.31 25.13
CA ARG A 579 -9.76 11.96 24.46
C ARG A 579 -8.55 12.63 25.10
N LEU A 580 -8.64 13.93 25.43
CA LEU A 580 -7.56 14.62 26.14
C LEU A 580 -7.23 13.97 27.48
N LYS A 581 -8.25 13.54 28.24
CA LYS A 581 -8.03 12.85 29.51
C LYS A 581 -7.40 11.48 29.35
N LEU A 582 -7.87 10.69 28.37
CA LEU A 582 -7.32 9.36 28.11
C LEU A 582 -5.91 9.40 27.46
N LEU A 583 -5.51 10.54 26.93
CA LEU A 583 -4.17 10.78 26.37
C LEU A 583 -3.25 11.57 27.29
N GLU A 584 -3.67 11.77 28.55
CA GLU A 584 -2.87 12.53 29.54
C GLU A 584 -1.47 11.90 29.68
N GLY A 585 -0.42 12.72 29.56
CA GLY A 585 0.98 12.27 29.55
C GLY A 585 1.55 11.96 28.16
N ASN A 586 0.71 11.78 27.14
CA ASN A 586 1.17 11.64 25.74
C ASN A 586 1.14 13.01 25.03
N THR A 587 2.26 13.74 25.12
CA THR A 587 2.37 15.10 24.57
C THR A 587 2.19 15.12 23.05
N ARG A 588 2.70 14.11 22.34
CA ARG A 588 2.59 14.02 20.86
C ARG A 588 1.12 13.99 20.43
N LEU A 589 0.35 13.05 20.95
CA LEU A 589 -1.06 12.87 20.60
C LEU A 589 -1.95 14.01 21.08
N THR A 590 -1.73 14.53 22.29
CA THR A 590 -2.51 15.68 22.80
C THR A 590 -2.22 16.95 22.01
N THR A 591 -0.98 17.18 21.55
CA THR A 591 -0.63 18.30 20.68
C THR A 591 -1.31 18.16 19.32
N LEU A 592 -1.28 16.97 18.72
CA LEU A 592 -1.92 16.70 17.45
C LEU A 592 -3.43 16.89 17.48
N LEU A 593 -4.10 16.35 18.51
CA LEU A 593 -5.55 16.50 18.69
C LEU A 593 -5.96 17.97 18.85
N LYS A 594 -5.19 18.74 19.63
CA LYS A 594 -5.37 20.19 19.77
C LYS A 594 -5.16 20.92 18.44
N ALA A 595 -4.15 20.51 17.65
CA ALA A 595 -3.86 21.12 16.35
C ALA A 595 -5.02 20.92 15.35
N ALA A 596 -5.66 19.74 15.31
CA ALA A 596 -6.84 19.50 14.48
C ALA A 596 -8.04 20.39 14.89
N VAL A 597 -8.27 20.50 16.20
CA VAL A 597 -9.33 21.35 16.76
C VAL A 597 -9.06 22.83 16.49
N GLU A 598 -7.84 23.30 16.68
CA GLU A 598 -7.44 24.69 16.37
C GLU A 598 -7.63 24.99 14.88
N LEU A 599 -7.19 24.09 14.01
CA LEU A 599 -7.36 24.21 12.56
C LEU A 599 -8.82 24.36 12.15
N SER A 600 -9.73 23.71 12.87
CA SER A 600 -11.18 23.79 12.63
C SER A 600 -11.82 25.09 13.18
N GLY A 601 -11.05 25.98 13.78
CA GLY A 601 -11.55 27.19 14.44
C GLY A 601 -12.15 26.93 15.83
N GLY A 602 -11.82 25.80 16.47
CA GLY A 602 -12.22 25.41 17.81
C GLY A 602 -13.28 24.31 17.85
N TRP A 603 -13.32 23.57 18.96
CA TRP A 603 -14.29 22.50 19.18
C TRP A 603 -15.70 23.05 19.40
N LYS A 604 -16.69 22.43 18.77
CA LYS A 604 -18.11 22.73 18.96
C LYS A 604 -18.83 21.45 19.35
N ARG A 605 -19.24 21.37 20.60
CA ARG A 605 -20.09 20.26 21.07
C ARG A 605 -21.55 20.50 20.66
N GLY A 606 -22.19 19.45 20.14
CA GLY A 606 -23.59 19.48 19.76
C GLY A 606 -23.87 20.16 18.41
N PRO A 607 -25.15 20.15 17.98
CA PRO A 607 -25.55 20.79 16.75
C PRO A 607 -25.48 22.32 16.84
N PHE A 608 -25.20 22.99 15.74
CA PHE A 608 -25.21 24.45 15.63
C PHE A 608 -25.73 24.89 14.25
N THR A 609 -26.13 26.15 14.12
CA THR A 609 -26.50 26.73 12.82
C THR A 609 -25.27 27.42 12.23
N ALA A 610 -24.91 27.05 11.00
CA ALA A 610 -23.83 27.67 10.26
C ALA A 610 -24.26 29.00 9.63
N ALA A 611 -23.28 29.76 9.09
CA ALA A 611 -23.55 31.08 8.51
C ALA A 611 -24.50 31.05 7.29
N ASP A 612 -24.58 29.94 6.58
CA ASP A 612 -25.51 29.69 5.48
C ASP A 612 -26.91 29.24 5.92
N GLY A 613 -27.15 29.18 7.22
CA GLY A 613 -28.41 28.78 7.82
C GLY A 613 -28.60 27.26 7.96
N THR A 614 -27.65 26.44 7.51
CA THR A 614 -27.75 24.98 7.64
C THR A 614 -27.47 24.53 9.07
N ARG A 615 -28.19 23.50 9.52
CA ARG A 615 -27.92 22.83 10.82
C ARG A 615 -26.76 21.86 10.62
N ARG A 616 -25.69 22.05 11.37
CA ARG A 616 -24.45 21.24 11.26
C ARG A 616 -24.03 20.70 12.62
N ALA A 617 -23.17 19.68 12.59
CA ALA A 617 -22.43 19.22 13.74
C ALA A 617 -21.01 18.84 13.37
N ARG A 618 -20.15 18.73 14.38
CA ARG A 618 -18.77 18.27 14.26
C ARG A 618 -18.57 16.95 14.98
N GLY A 619 -17.77 16.07 14.37
CA GLY A 619 -17.24 14.87 14.98
C GLY A 619 -15.71 14.92 14.97
N ILE A 620 -15.11 14.18 15.88
CA ILE A 620 -13.67 14.13 16.10
C ILE A 620 -13.20 12.69 16.22
N ALA A 621 -12.03 12.39 15.68
CA ALA A 621 -11.42 11.07 15.77
C ALA A 621 -9.89 11.13 15.64
N MET A 622 -9.22 10.06 16.05
CA MET A 622 -7.77 9.90 15.95
C MET A 622 -7.40 8.52 15.41
N ALA A 623 -6.23 8.42 14.77
CA ALA A 623 -5.64 7.17 14.32
C ALA A 623 -4.12 7.20 14.50
N SER A 624 -3.51 6.02 14.74
CA SER A 624 -2.07 5.91 15.02
C SER A 624 -1.39 4.79 14.19
N PRO A 625 -1.63 4.70 12.87
CA PRO A 625 -1.06 3.61 12.08
C PRO A 625 0.34 3.92 11.56
N PHE A 626 1.15 2.86 11.39
CA PHE A 626 2.44 2.88 10.67
C PHE A 626 3.45 3.93 11.14
N GLY A 627 3.46 4.27 12.45
CA GLY A 627 4.39 5.20 13.07
C GLY A 627 4.05 6.67 12.92
N SER A 628 2.93 6.99 12.28
CA SER A 628 2.37 8.34 12.18
C SER A 628 1.11 8.48 13.02
N GLU A 629 0.80 9.72 13.39
CA GLU A 629 -0.39 10.04 14.16
C GLU A 629 -1.29 10.96 13.32
N ALA A 630 -2.59 10.69 13.30
CA ALA A 630 -3.60 11.49 12.61
C ALA A 630 -4.72 11.91 13.59
N ALA A 631 -5.24 13.12 13.42
CA ALA A 631 -6.43 13.60 14.12
C ALA A 631 -7.30 14.38 13.16
N ALA A 632 -8.58 14.06 13.08
CA ALA A 632 -9.52 14.68 12.16
C ALA A 632 -10.73 15.25 12.89
N VAL A 633 -11.21 16.40 12.39
CA VAL A 633 -12.51 16.98 12.70
C VAL A 633 -13.29 17.05 11.40
N ALA A 634 -14.50 16.51 11.36
CA ALA A 634 -15.41 16.62 10.22
C ALA A 634 -16.63 17.46 10.59
N GLU A 635 -17.09 18.34 9.67
CA GLU A 635 -18.31 19.12 9.81
C GLU A 635 -19.34 18.65 8.78
N VAL A 636 -20.50 18.21 9.26
CA VAL A 636 -21.54 17.62 8.41
C VAL A 636 -22.88 18.28 8.59
N SER A 637 -23.74 18.19 7.57
CA SER A 637 -25.18 18.43 7.63
C SER A 637 -25.94 17.24 7.01
N ILE A 638 -27.26 17.22 7.21
CA ILE A 638 -28.15 16.31 6.49
C ILE A 638 -29.02 17.16 5.60
N GLN A 639 -29.02 16.84 4.29
CA GLN A 639 -29.82 17.52 3.27
C GLN A 639 -30.54 16.45 2.44
N ASP A 640 -31.83 16.55 2.33
CA ASP A 640 -32.69 15.60 1.61
C ASP A 640 -32.46 14.13 2.04
N GLY A 641 -32.25 13.91 3.35
CA GLY A 641 -31.96 12.59 3.90
C GLY A 641 -30.56 12.05 3.67
N GLN A 642 -29.68 12.84 3.02
CA GLN A 642 -28.30 12.46 2.70
C GLN A 642 -27.31 13.25 3.58
N VAL A 643 -26.22 12.58 3.91
CA VAL A 643 -25.09 13.21 4.64
C VAL A 643 -24.27 14.05 3.68
N VAL A 644 -24.09 15.32 3.99
CA VAL A 644 -23.19 16.26 3.29
C VAL A 644 -22.04 16.61 4.18
N VAL A 645 -20.83 16.31 3.77
CA VAL A 645 -19.59 16.68 4.48
C VAL A 645 -19.08 17.99 3.90
N HIS A 646 -19.04 19.03 4.72
CA HIS A 646 -18.64 20.37 4.28
C HIS A 646 -17.15 20.60 4.35
N ASP A 647 -16.56 20.27 5.48
CA ASP A 647 -15.17 20.49 5.79
C ASP A 647 -14.59 19.28 6.55
N VAL A 648 -13.35 18.96 6.22
CA VAL A 648 -12.50 18.05 6.99
C VAL A 648 -11.21 18.78 7.33
N TRP A 649 -10.93 18.89 8.61
CA TRP A 649 -9.67 19.43 9.15
C TRP A 649 -8.85 18.27 9.69
N GLU A 650 -7.70 18.03 9.09
CA GLU A 650 -6.83 16.94 9.50
C GLU A 650 -5.46 17.46 9.90
N ALA A 651 -5.06 17.17 11.12
CA ALA A 651 -3.70 17.29 11.59
C ALA A 651 -2.99 15.94 11.47
N ILE A 652 -1.78 15.94 10.92
CA ILE A 652 -0.97 14.73 10.71
C ILE A 652 0.44 14.96 11.25
N ASP A 653 0.96 14.01 12.05
CA ASP A 653 2.33 13.99 12.54
C ASP A 653 3.06 12.73 12.03
N PRO A 654 3.77 12.84 10.91
CA PRO A 654 4.60 11.76 10.40
C PRO A 654 6.04 11.77 10.97
N GLY A 655 6.31 12.54 12.01
CA GLY A 655 7.67 12.81 12.47
C GLY A 655 8.43 13.70 11.49
N SER A 656 9.54 13.19 10.94
CA SER A 656 10.30 13.92 9.90
C SER A 656 9.66 13.73 8.52
N ILE A 657 9.71 14.77 7.68
CA ILE A 657 9.13 14.77 6.33
C ILE A 657 10.17 15.01 5.24
N VAL A 658 9.95 14.42 4.08
CA VAL A 658 10.80 14.62 2.90
C VAL A 658 10.22 15.72 2.00
N ASN A 659 8.93 15.61 1.65
CA ASN A 659 8.26 16.55 0.76
C ASN A 659 6.86 16.92 1.29
N PRO A 660 6.67 18.12 1.83
CA PRO A 660 5.40 18.54 2.42
C PRO A 660 4.25 18.58 1.41
N ALA A 661 4.51 18.91 0.14
CA ALA A 661 3.47 18.92 -0.89
C ALA A 661 2.95 17.50 -1.21
N ILE A 662 3.83 16.49 -1.16
CA ILE A 662 3.41 15.08 -1.30
C ILE A 662 2.62 14.63 -0.05
N VAL A 663 3.04 15.05 1.15
CA VAL A 663 2.29 14.77 2.39
C VAL A 663 0.87 15.30 2.27
N GLU A 664 0.70 16.57 1.88
CA GLU A 664 -0.61 17.21 1.69
C GLU A 664 -1.45 16.48 0.61
N ALA A 665 -0.84 16.08 -0.50
CA ALA A 665 -1.52 15.29 -1.54
C ALA A 665 -1.98 13.93 -1.03
N GLN A 666 -1.20 13.27 -0.17
CA GLN A 666 -1.59 12.00 0.45
C GLN A 666 -2.74 12.15 1.44
N VAL A 667 -2.78 13.25 2.21
CA VAL A 667 -3.91 13.57 3.09
C VAL A 667 -5.18 13.80 2.27
N ASN A 668 -5.13 14.65 1.24
CA ASN A 668 -6.28 14.91 0.35
C ASN A 668 -6.84 13.60 -0.26
N SER A 669 -5.96 12.73 -0.76
CA SER A 669 -6.35 11.42 -1.29
C SER A 669 -6.95 10.50 -0.23
N ALA A 670 -6.42 10.54 0.99
CA ALA A 670 -6.91 9.73 2.10
C ALA A 670 -8.30 10.18 2.56
N VAL A 671 -8.52 11.50 2.63
CA VAL A 671 -9.86 12.06 2.91
C VAL A 671 -10.86 11.63 1.85
N ALA A 672 -10.51 11.71 0.55
CA ALA A 672 -11.40 11.27 -0.53
C ALA A 672 -11.80 9.80 -0.38
N LEU A 673 -10.84 8.90 -0.12
CA LEU A 673 -11.13 7.48 0.09
C LEU A 673 -11.88 7.22 1.40
N GLY A 674 -11.55 7.93 2.48
CA GLY A 674 -12.24 7.83 3.77
C GLY A 674 -13.71 8.27 3.67
N LEU A 675 -13.98 9.35 2.92
CA LEU A 675 -15.34 9.80 2.63
C LEU A 675 -16.07 8.80 1.73
N SER A 676 -15.40 8.28 0.71
CA SER A 676 -15.99 7.30 -0.21
C SER A 676 -16.46 6.04 0.54
N GLN A 677 -15.60 5.46 1.37
CA GLN A 677 -15.96 4.26 2.14
C GLN A 677 -17.05 4.49 3.18
N VAL A 678 -17.09 5.66 3.83
CA VAL A 678 -18.11 5.91 4.87
C VAL A 678 -19.45 6.32 4.27
N LEU A 679 -19.44 7.01 3.13
CA LEU A 679 -20.68 7.55 2.55
C LEU A 679 -21.34 6.56 1.59
N VAL A 680 -20.59 5.95 0.65
CA VAL A 680 -21.21 5.30 -0.52
C VAL A 680 -20.66 3.92 -0.88
N GLU A 681 -19.36 3.65 -0.67
CA GLU A 681 -18.76 2.41 -1.19
C GLU A 681 -19.19 1.16 -0.41
N GLY A 682 -19.54 0.11 -1.17
CA GLY A 682 -19.82 -1.21 -0.62
C GLY A 682 -19.95 -2.23 -1.73
N ALA A 683 -19.23 -3.35 -1.60
CA ALA A 683 -19.38 -4.49 -2.50
C ALA A 683 -20.33 -5.50 -1.88
N GLU A 684 -21.31 -5.90 -2.66
CA GLU A 684 -22.36 -6.83 -2.26
C GLU A 684 -22.41 -8.04 -3.18
N TYR A 685 -22.80 -9.17 -2.61
CA TYR A 685 -23.04 -10.43 -3.32
C TYR A 685 -24.47 -10.88 -3.13
N GLU A 686 -25.07 -11.36 -4.21
CA GLU A 686 -26.34 -12.07 -4.23
C GLU A 686 -26.20 -13.33 -5.07
N ALA A 687 -26.77 -14.43 -4.63
CA ALA A 687 -26.65 -15.74 -5.30
C ALA A 687 -25.19 -16.09 -5.68
N GLY A 688 -24.24 -15.78 -4.80
CA GLY A 688 -22.80 -16.02 -4.99
C GLY A 688 -22.10 -15.15 -6.04
N MET A 689 -22.77 -14.14 -6.59
CA MET A 689 -22.22 -13.23 -7.62
C MET A 689 -22.16 -11.79 -7.10
N PRO A 690 -21.15 -11.01 -7.48
CA PRO A 690 -21.12 -9.59 -7.14
C PRO A 690 -22.29 -8.86 -7.85
N VAL A 691 -23.00 -8.02 -7.08
CA VAL A 691 -24.12 -7.21 -7.59
C VAL A 691 -23.60 -6.12 -8.52
N ALA A 692 -22.54 -5.44 -8.14
CA ALA A 692 -21.90 -4.42 -8.95
C ALA A 692 -20.65 -5.00 -9.63
N ARG A 693 -20.54 -4.79 -10.96
CA ARG A 693 -19.42 -5.26 -11.77
C ARG A 693 -18.64 -4.16 -12.48
N ASN A 694 -19.10 -2.92 -12.38
CA ASN A 694 -18.44 -1.74 -12.96
C ASN A 694 -18.88 -0.49 -12.18
N PHE A 695 -18.30 0.66 -12.45
CA PHE A 695 -18.56 1.94 -11.78
C PHE A 695 -19.94 2.56 -12.05
N ASP A 696 -20.72 2.02 -12.97
CA ASP A 696 -22.14 2.37 -13.12
C ASP A 696 -22.98 1.88 -11.93
N ALA A 697 -22.61 0.76 -11.32
CA ALA A 697 -23.28 0.17 -10.17
C ALA A 697 -22.46 0.29 -8.86
N TYR A 698 -21.14 0.14 -8.91
CA TYR A 698 -20.27 0.37 -7.76
C TYR A 698 -20.01 1.86 -7.59
N GLN A 699 -20.73 2.45 -6.66
CA GLN A 699 -20.62 3.89 -6.42
C GLN A 699 -19.34 4.23 -5.65
N ILE A 700 -18.63 5.23 -6.13
CA ILE A 700 -17.48 5.88 -5.44
C ILE A 700 -17.82 7.36 -5.21
N LEU A 701 -17.09 8.00 -4.32
CA LEU A 701 -17.24 9.43 -4.06
C LEU A 701 -17.09 10.24 -5.36
N ARG A 702 -18.07 11.11 -5.64
CA ARG A 702 -18.04 12.00 -6.80
C ARG A 702 -17.40 13.35 -6.45
N PRO A 703 -16.82 14.07 -7.42
CA PRO A 703 -16.17 15.37 -7.15
C PRO A 703 -17.05 16.37 -6.42
N GLU A 704 -18.35 16.41 -6.70
CA GLU A 704 -19.33 17.29 -6.05
C GLU A 704 -19.63 16.94 -4.59
N GLN A 705 -19.32 15.72 -4.17
CA GLN A 705 -19.48 15.23 -2.79
C GLN A 705 -18.21 15.45 -1.96
N MET A 706 -17.12 15.90 -2.60
CA MET A 706 -15.85 16.10 -1.91
C MET A 706 -15.92 17.29 -0.96
N ALA A 707 -15.53 17.06 0.29
CA ALA A 707 -15.41 18.10 1.29
C ALA A 707 -14.23 19.05 1.01
N ARG A 708 -14.26 20.24 1.57
CA ARG A 708 -13.06 21.07 1.65
C ARG A 708 -12.09 20.46 2.65
N VAL A 709 -10.86 20.24 2.23
CA VAL A 709 -9.83 19.61 3.06
C VAL A 709 -8.83 20.66 3.54
N HIS A 710 -8.60 20.67 4.85
CA HIS A 710 -7.64 21.55 5.50
C HIS A 710 -6.59 20.68 6.20
N VAL A 711 -5.32 20.88 5.84
CA VAL A 711 -4.22 20.04 6.32
C VAL A 711 -3.30 20.82 7.24
N LYS A 712 -2.96 20.24 8.38
CA LYS A 712 -1.93 20.73 9.28
C LYS A 712 -0.87 19.66 9.50
N ILE A 713 0.31 19.86 8.96
CA ILE A 713 1.46 19.00 9.25
C ILE A 713 2.07 19.45 10.58
N VAL A 714 2.21 18.51 11.50
CA VAL A 714 2.85 18.71 12.82
C VAL A 714 4.18 17.96 12.81
N GLU A 715 5.28 18.65 12.95
CA GLU A 715 6.62 18.07 13.03
C GLU A 715 7.04 17.97 14.50
N SER A 716 6.78 16.84 15.14
CA SER A 716 7.11 16.63 16.57
C SER A 716 8.59 16.31 16.81
N GLY A 717 9.37 16.05 15.76
CA GLY A 717 10.74 15.52 15.88
C GLY A 717 10.79 14.04 16.22
N ALA A 718 9.66 13.33 16.18
CA ALA A 718 9.60 11.88 16.31
C ALA A 718 10.33 11.18 15.14
N GLU A 719 10.59 9.89 15.29
CA GLU A 719 11.09 9.05 14.19
C GLU A 719 10.12 9.12 13.00
N MET A 720 10.68 9.04 11.80
CA MET A 720 9.90 9.10 10.56
C MET A 720 8.88 7.98 10.50
N GLY A 721 7.61 8.33 10.46
CA GLY A 721 6.48 7.45 10.20
C GLY A 721 6.12 7.39 8.71
N GLY A 722 5.09 6.60 8.40
CA GLY A 722 4.52 6.54 7.06
C GLY A 722 3.54 7.68 6.80
N ILE A 723 3.22 7.94 5.52
CA ILE A 723 2.21 8.94 5.15
C ILE A 723 1.24 8.47 4.06
N GLY A 724 1.54 7.33 3.42
CA GLY A 724 0.69 6.81 2.34
C GLY A 724 -0.70 6.39 2.80
N GLU A 725 -0.82 5.92 4.04
CA GLU A 725 -2.03 5.29 4.58
C GLU A 725 -2.57 5.97 5.85
N PRO A 726 -1.73 6.51 6.75
CA PRO A 726 -2.15 7.02 8.06
C PRO A 726 -3.27 8.06 8.09
N PRO A 727 -3.43 8.95 7.11
CA PRO A 727 -4.48 9.96 7.19
C PRO A 727 -5.91 9.40 7.06
N LEU A 728 -6.09 8.22 6.44
CA LEU A 728 -7.41 7.70 6.09
C LEU A 728 -8.28 7.29 7.30
N PRO A 729 -7.76 6.54 8.31
CA PRO A 729 -8.61 5.88 9.30
C PRO A 729 -9.38 6.82 10.23
N ALA A 730 -8.91 8.07 10.43
CA ALA A 730 -9.60 9.04 11.27
C ALA A 730 -10.83 9.66 10.59
N ILE A 731 -10.99 9.55 9.27
CA ILE A 731 -12.05 10.23 8.51
C ILE A 731 -13.43 9.59 8.72
N PRO A 732 -13.61 8.26 8.54
CA PRO A 732 -14.90 7.61 8.73
C PRO A 732 -15.51 7.86 10.11
N PRO A 733 -14.79 7.69 11.23
CA PRO A 733 -15.36 7.92 12.55
C PRO A 733 -15.65 9.40 12.82
N ALA A 734 -14.85 10.34 12.32
CA ALA A 734 -15.14 11.76 12.48
C ALA A 734 -16.47 12.14 11.80
N VAL A 735 -16.74 11.61 10.61
CA VAL A 735 -18.03 11.81 9.91
C VAL A 735 -19.16 11.14 10.67
N ALA A 736 -19.02 9.87 11.03
CA ALA A 736 -20.05 9.09 11.73
C ALA A 736 -20.44 9.71 13.11
N ASN A 737 -19.45 10.19 13.86
CA ASN A 737 -19.66 10.87 15.13
C ASN A 737 -20.43 12.19 14.93
N ALA A 738 -20.12 12.96 13.88
CA ALA A 738 -20.86 14.18 13.55
C ALA A 738 -22.33 13.89 13.16
N VAL A 739 -22.58 12.84 12.36
CA VAL A 739 -23.93 12.38 12.01
C VAL A 739 -24.70 11.96 13.26
N SER A 740 -24.05 11.21 14.16
CA SER A 740 -24.67 10.79 15.42
C SER A 740 -25.11 11.98 16.29
N VAL A 741 -24.31 13.06 16.31
CA VAL A 741 -24.65 14.31 17.02
C VAL A 741 -25.85 15.01 16.39
N LEU A 742 -25.96 15.03 15.05
CA LEU A 742 -27.07 15.67 14.34
C LEU A 742 -28.40 14.95 14.55
N THR A 743 -28.37 13.62 14.47
CA THR A 743 -29.57 12.77 14.44
C THR A 743 -29.97 12.27 15.82
N GLY A 744 -29.07 12.31 16.80
CA GLY A 744 -29.24 11.63 18.08
C GLY A 744 -29.21 10.10 17.99
N LYS A 745 -29.00 9.53 16.80
CA LYS A 745 -28.91 8.09 16.54
C LYS A 745 -27.45 7.69 16.33
N ARG A 746 -26.99 6.64 17.02
CA ARG A 746 -25.63 6.14 16.84
C ARG A 746 -25.45 5.50 15.47
N VAL A 747 -24.41 5.91 14.77
CA VAL A 747 -23.97 5.32 13.50
C VAL A 747 -23.04 4.16 13.82
N ARG A 748 -23.45 2.95 13.45
CA ARG A 748 -22.70 1.70 13.72
C ARG A 748 -22.47 0.85 12.49
N VAL A 749 -22.93 1.30 11.33
CA VAL A 749 -22.85 0.58 10.04
C VAL A 749 -22.24 1.48 8.99
N MET A 750 -21.33 0.95 8.19
CA MET A 750 -20.85 1.55 6.94
C MET A 750 -21.32 0.71 5.74
N PRO A 751 -21.57 1.34 4.58
CA PRO A 751 -21.64 2.79 4.32
C PRO A 751 -22.95 3.41 4.79
N LEU A 752 -22.93 4.75 4.98
CA LEU A 752 -24.08 5.52 5.44
C LEU A 752 -25.22 5.58 4.40
N SER A 753 -24.93 5.34 3.14
CA SER A 753 -25.95 5.25 2.07
C SER A 753 -26.98 4.14 2.29
N LYS A 754 -26.70 3.17 3.17
CA LYS A 754 -27.64 2.11 3.57
C LYS A 754 -28.68 2.58 4.59
N GLU A 755 -28.53 3.78 5.15
CA GLU A 755 -29.42 4.35 6.13
C GLU A 755 -30.07 5.65 5.61
N SER A 756 -31.28 5.95 6.05
CA SER A 756 -31.90 7.25 5.84
C SER A 756 -31.82 8.06 7.14
N PHE A 757 -31.47 9.32 7.02
CA PHE A 757 -31.30 10.23 8.15
C PHE A 757 -32.37 11.33 8.12
N GLU A 758 -33.03 11.53 9.24
CA GLU A 758 -33.87 12.71 9.49
C GLU A 758 -33.02 13.71 10.30
N ALA A 759 -33.06 14.99 9.91
CA ALA A 759 -32.26 16.06 10.51
C ALA A 759 -32.94 16.67 11.74
#